data_00903fea7432379d0757fb35b1629661
#
_entry.id   00903fea7432379d0757fb35b1629661
#
_cell.length_a   1.000
_cell.length_b   1.000
_cell.length_c   1.000
_cell.angle_alpha   90.00
_cell.angle_beta   90.00
_cell.angle_gamma   90.00
#
_symmetry.space_group_name_H-M   'P 1'
#
loop_
_entity.id
_entity.type
_entity.pdbx_description
1 polymer ?
#
loop_
_entity_poly.entity_id
_entity_poly.type
_entity_poly.pdbx_seq_one_letter_code
_entity_poly.pdbx_strand_id
1 'polypeptide(L)'
;MKRVKHTLLYLLAAGAMLLTGCSDDFFGDKTEQHDSNRIQLSGDIDQLAVTRVNDNGFCNGDVMGVYIVDYEGNKPGTLKVNGNRGDNVRHTFDEPNYKWNSAYDLFWKDKHTHIDVYGYYPFANPESIEDYQFEVQKDQSKATENGEMGGYEASDFLWGKVSDVAPTTSVIRLPMAHRMSNARVTLIQGSGFAEGEWANLEKIVLTANVARKASINLSTGEIKTAGAVENTMTIPSRTNDEWRTIVVPQTVAAGTTLFSITIGGVPYKFTKNEAFTYVSGKMMNFGIKVDKQTGSGAYKLTLVSESITPWENDLVSHDATAKEYVVINSTKGHLKEAIAAANKDYTKLKNLKITGEIGPTDFEFMRDEMSNLQSLNMKEAIVYGSFGLQPWFSGEKAHDDVERKYVIHQRAFDEKNTLVRVVLPDSLTGIGERAFRDCVNLTGSIIIPDGVTRIGPSAFLWCNSLTGSLSLPTTLEYIGGGGAVDIGGAFDGCHFNCELKLPNNLKYIGHNVFASNPGYYGNLVLPDKLEYIGDGAFCNDNNLTGSLKIPQGVKTINQNAFGGTGFNGTLQLHDGITSINQGAFNNVPLKGELNLPKNLTSVGESTFAGCDFSGELKLPKGLVSIGRNAFAGNWRLMGTLEFPDGLESIGAGAFANCRSIEQLIFPESLSSIGYEPTWGDNGGAFANDFGIYSIVCRGEVPARVLSGAFNGV
;
A
#
# COMPACT_ATOMS: atom_id res chain seq x y z
N MET A 1 23.61 -20.69 24.51
CA MET A 1 22.68 -20.58 25.63
C MET A 1 22.01 -19.19 25.76
N LYS A 2 21.86 -18.46 24.65
CA LYS A 2 21.16 -17.15 24.59
C LYS A 2 19.94 -17.13 23.62
N ARG A 3 19.63 -18.26 22.96
CA ARG A 3 18.58 -18.35 21.93
C ARG A 3 17.21 -18.84 22.42
N VAL A 4 17.02 -19.17 23.70
CA VAL A 4 15.75 -19.74 24.20
C VAL A 4 14.85 -18.71 24.88
N LYS A 5 15.28 -17.44 25.03
CA LYS A 5 14.48 -16.42 25.76
C LYS A 5 13.47 -15.63 24.93
N HIS A 6 13.54 -15.66 23.62
CA HIS A 6 12.61 -14.87 22.80
C HIS A 6 11.33 -15.62 22.38
N THR A 7 11.38 -16.93 22.29
CA THR A 7 10.18 -17.74 21.87
C THR A 7 9.14 -17.90 22.98
N LEU A 8 9.49 -17.65 24.25
CA LEU A 8 8.55 -17.77 25.37
C LEU A 8 7.77 -16.47 25.65
N LEU A 9 8.16 -15.35 25.07
CA LEU A 9 7.51 -14.04 25.32
C LEU A 9 6.28 -13.84 24.43
N TYR A 10 6.19 -14.49 23.27
CA TYR A 10 5.07 -14.36 22.34
C TYR A 10 3.86 -15.23 22.66
N LEU A 11 4.04 -16.30 23.41
CA LEU A 11 2.91 -17.14 23.88
C LEU A 11 2.19 -16.57 25.12
N LEU A 12 2.77 -15.55 25.77
CA LEU A 12 2.16 -14.89 26.94
C LEU A 12 1.42 -13.58 26.59
N ALA A 13 1.62 -13.01 25.40
CA ALA A 13 0.93 -11.79 24.98
C ALA A 13 -0.48 -12.04 24.37
N ALA A 14 -0.78 -13.27 23.97
CA ALA A 14 -2.10 -13.64 23.43
C ALA A 14 -3.13 -14.06 24.49
N GLY A 15 -2.73 -14.13 25.76
CA GLY A 15 -3.57 -14.62 26.86
C GLY A 15 -4.01 -13.60 27.90
N ALA A 16 -3.65 -12.31 27.75
CA ALA A 16 -3.83 -11.30 28.81
C ALA A 16 -4.68 -10.09 28.46
N MET A 17 -5.68 -10.23 27.59
CA MET A 17 -6.67 -9.15 27.38
C MET A 17 -8.10 -9.63 27.64
N LEU A 18 -8.37 -10.08 28.84
CA LEU A 18 -9.73 -10.10 29.40
C LEU A 18 -9.61 -9.94 30.92
N LEU A 19 -10.34 -8.95 31.42
CA LEU A 19 -10.60 -8.61 32.83
C LEU A 19 -9.62 -7.63 33.50
N THR A 20 -9.99 -6.34 33.51
CA THR A 20 -10.00 -5.56 34.75
C THR A 20 -10.96 -4.37 34.63
N GLY A 21 -12.03 -4.43 35.38
CA GLY A 21 -12.73 -3.25 35.83
C GLY A 21 -12.13 -2.78 37.14
N CYS A 22 -12.09 -1.47 37.30
CA CYS A 22 -12.01 -0.63 38.52
C CYS A 22 -11.10 -1.04 39.69
N SER A 23 -10.10 -0.27 39.99
CA SER A 23 -10.00 0.52 41.22
C SER A 23 -8.66 1.28 41.31
N ASP A 24 -8.75 2.42 42.02
CA ASP A 24 -7.79 3.51 42.15
C ASP A 24 -6.48 3.20 42.90
N ASP A 25 -5.51 4.07 42.56
CA ASP A 25 -4.45 4.64 43.41
C ASP A 25 -3.11 3.92 43.65
N PHE A 26 -2.12 4.70 43.34
CA PHE A 26 -0.80 4.96 43.96
C PHE A 26 0.47 4.49 43.23
N PHE A 27 1.18 5.47 42.81
CA PHE A 27 2.58 5.78 42.58
C PHE A 27 2.93 6.27 41.18
N GLY A 28 3.39 7.52 41.18
CA GLY A 28 3.66 8.26 39.96
C GLY A 28 4.91 7.79 39.24
N ASP A 29 4.78 7.75 37.92
CA ASP A 29 5.87 7.99 37.01
C ASP A 29 5.30 8.82 35.85
N LYS A 30 6.01 9.86 35.43
CA LYS A 30 5.56 10.79 34.39
C LYS A 30 5.61 10.10 33.03
N THR A 31 4.61 9.31 32.70
CA THR A 31 4.30 8.94 31.32
C THR A 31 3.45 10.08 30.73
N GLU A 32 3.84 10.56 29.54
CA GLU A 32 3.05 11.54 28.78
C GLU A 32 1.61 11.06 28.71
N GLN A 33 0.71 11.78 29.37
CA GLN A 33 -0.72 11.62 29.25
C GLN A 33 -1.09 11.95 27.80
N HIS A 34 -1.33 10.95 26.96
CA HIS A 34 -1.97 11.16 25.69
C HIS A 34 -3.33 11.79 25.94
N ASP A 35 -3.45 13.08 25.64
CA ASP A 35 -4.68 13.83 25.78
C ASP A 35 -5.70 13.26 24.75
N SER A 36 -6.67 12.49 25.24
CA SER A 36 -7.67 11.79 24.42
C SER A 36 -8.58 12.73 23.61
N ASN A 37 -8.37 14.05 23.74
CA ASN A 37 -9.12 15.09 23.05
C ASN A 37 -8.33 15.80 21.95
N ARG A 38 -7.11 15.37 21.65
CA ARG A 38 -6.25 15.99 20.64
C ARG A 38 -6.56 15.44 19.23
N ILE A 39 -6.65 16.34 18.25
CA ILE A 39 -6.75 15.99 16.82
C ILE A 39 -5.34 15.69 16.29
N GLN A 40 -5.15 14.49 15.75
CA GLN A 40 -3.91 14.08 15.11
C GLN A 40 -4.13 13.96 13.61
N LEU A 41 -3.22 14.53 12.81
CA LEU A 41 -3.31 14.54 11.34
C LEU A 41 -2.06 13.93 10.72
N SER A 42 -2.26 13.19 9.61
CA SER A 42 -1.22 12.87 8.66
C SER A 42 -1.64 13.33 7.27
N GLY A 43 -0.70 13.84 6.48
CA GLY A 43 -0.93 14.14 5.06
C GLY A 43 -0.31 13.03 4.23
N ASP A 44 -1.12 12.30 3.47
CA ASP A 44 -0.67 11.28 2.54
C ASP A 44 -1.00 11.74 1.12
N ILE A 45 -0.09 11.58 0.17
CA ILE A 45 -0.37 11.90 -1.23
C ILE A 45 -1.18 10.77 -1.85
N ASP A 46 -2.34 11.11 -2.42
CA ASP A 46 -3.36 10.15 -2.86
C ASP A 46 -2.88 9.29 -4.03
N GLN A 47 -3.09 8.00 -3.84
CA GLN A 47 -3.20 6.91 -4.80
C GLN A 47 -2.23 6.86 -6.00
N LEU A 48 -1.41 5.85 -6.00
CA LEU A 48 -0.58 5.29 -7.07
C LEU A 48 0.83 5.83 -7.23
N ALA A 49 1.20 6.85 -6.50
CA ALA A 49 2.57 7.29 -6.60
C ALA A 49 2.97 7.99 -5.31
N VAL A 50 3.99 7.51 -4.67
CA VAL A 50 4.75 8.31 -3.71
C VAL A 50 5.37 9.44 -4.49
N THR A 51 4.74 10.60 -4.49
CA THR A 51 5.40 11.78 -5.02
C THR A 51 5.77 12.66 -3.85
N ARG A 52 6.99 12.82 -3.69
CA ARG A 52 7.49 14.04 -3.06
C ARG A 52 7.11 15.21 -3.94
N VAL A 53 7.06 16.33 -3.36
CA VAL A 53 7.54 17.57 -3.97
C VAL A 53 8.86 17.33 -4.71
N ASN A 54 9.55 16.19 -4.53
CA ASN A 54 10.61 15.66 -5.39
C ASN A 54 10.51 14.14 -5.54
N ASP A 55 9.56 13.63 -6.30
CA ASP A 55 9.46 12.24 -6.75
C ASP A 55 9.48 11.10 -5.69
N ASN A 56 9.53 11.35 -4.37
CA ASN A 56 9.57 10.30 -3.32
C ASN A 56 8.72 10.60 -2.06
N GLY A 57 7.75 11.52 -2.10
CA GLY A 57 6.92 11.96 -0.97
C GLY A 57 7.39 13.27 -0.33
N PHE A 58 6.92 13.61 0.83
CA PHE A 58 7.34 14.81 1.53
C PHE A 58 8.75 14.70 2.11
N CYS A 59 9.52 15.79 2.05
CA CYS A 59 10.86 15.89 2.62
C CYS A 59 10.82 16.40 4.05
N ASN A 60 11.87 16.11 4.80
CA ASN A 60 12.06 16.71 6.12
C ASN A 60 12.02 18.22 6.05
N GLY A 61 11.08 18.81 6.79
CA GLY A 61 10.88 20.26 6.79
C GLY A 61 9.84 20.78 5.79
N ASP A 62 9.28 19.93 4.92
CA ASP A 62 8.14 20.31 4.08
C ASP A 62 6.97 20.81 4.92
N VAL A 63 6.25 21.80 4.41
CA VAL A 63 5.20 22.47 5.17
C VAL A 63 3.91 22.51 4.38
N MET A 64 2.84 21.99 4.98
CA MET A 64 1.47 22.13 4.48
C MET A 64 0.63 23.05 5.35
N GLY A 65 -0.38 23.69 4.75
CA GLY A 65 -1.42 24.44 5.44
C GLY A 65 -2.65 23.59 5.66
N VAL A 66 -3.19 23.60 6.89
CA VAL A 66 -4.37 22.83 7.26
C VAL A 66 -5.46 23.74 7.80
N TYR A 67 -6.69 23.54 7.33
CA TYR A 67 -7.90 24.11 7.89
C TYR A 67 -8.78 23.02 8.48
N ILE A 68 -9.40 23.33 9.62
CA ILE A 68 -10.36 22.44 10.28
C ILE A 68 -11.66 23.20 10.48
N VAL A 69 -12.76 22.68 9.95
CA VAL A 69 -14.08 23.33 9.93
C VAL A 69 -15.08 22.46 10.70
N ASP A 70 -15.71 23.01 11.73
CA ASP A 70 -16.74 22.33 12.49
C ASP A 70 -18.05 22.19 11.71
N TYR A 71 -18.75 21.10 11.94
CA TYR A 71 -20.14 20.93 11.53
C TYR A 71 -21.08 21.76 12.42
N GLU A 72 -22.14 22.30 11.82
CA GLU A 72 -23.27 22.94 12.50
C GLU A 72 -24.44 21.93 12.52
N GLY A 73 -24.54 21.16 13.60
CA GLY A 73 -25.41 19.98 13.65
C GLY A 73 -24.93 18.92 12.67
N ASN A 74 -25.77 18.51 11.70
CA ASN A 74 -25.44 17.51 10.68
C ASN A 74 -25.02 18.13 9.34
N LYS A 75 -24.68 19.43 9.29
CA LYS A 75 -24.29 20.11 8.06
C LYS A 75 -22.84 20.56 8.16
N PRO A 76 -22.05 20.37 7.08
CA PRO A 76 -20.69 20.89 7.05
C PRO A 76 -20.69 22.41 7.17
N GLY A 77 -19.78 22.95 7.97
CA GLY A 77 -19.52 24.37 8.03
C GLY A 77 -18.88 24.88 6.75
N THR A 78 -18.82 26.19 6.59
CA THR A 78 -18.19 26.85 5.45
C THR A 78 -16.72 27.14 5.76
N LEU A 79 -15.80 26.71 4.91
CA LEU A 79 -14.38 27.05 5.01
C LEU A 79 -14.18 28.55 4.79
N LYS A 80 -13.45 29.21 5.69
CA LYS A 80 -13.12 30.64 5.67
C LYS A 80 -11.61 30.83 5.79
N VAL A 81 -11.12 32.00 5.44
CA VAL A 81 -9.71 32.35 5.66
C VAL A 81 -9.38 32.36 7.16
N ASN A 82 -10.30 32.87 7.98
CA ASN A 82 -10.17 32.94 9.43
C ASN A 82 -11.51 32.60 10.10
N GLY A 83 -11.46 32.11 11.35
CA GLY A 83 -12.64 31.81 12.17
C GLY A 83 -13.13 30.37 12.05
N ASN A 84 -12.29 29.47 11.55
CA ASN A 84 -12.49 28.03 11.63
C ASN A 84 -11.93 27.49 12.97
N ARG A 85 -12.09 26.22 13.24
CA ARG A 85 -11.45 25.57 14.41
C ARG A 85 -9.92 25.56 14.27
N GLY A 86 -9.41 25.28 13.08
CA GLY A 86 -8.01 25.44 12.70
C GLY A 86 -7.91 26.33 11.47
N ASP A 87 -7.23 27.46 11.61
CA ASP A 87 -7.03 28.44 10.53
C ASP A 87 -5.63 28.33 9.98
N ASN A 88 -5.49 27.77 8.78
CA ASN A 88 -4.24 27.64 8.09
C ASN A 88 -3.07 27.16 8.97
N VAL A 89 -3.34 26.11 9.73
CA VAL A 89 -2.39 25.58 10.71
C VAL A 89 -1.22 24.98 9.99
N ARG A 90 -0.04 25.51 10.28
CA ARG A 90 1.22 25.01 9.73
C ARG A 90 1.53 23.62 10.27
N HIS A 91 1.68 22.64 9.37
CA HIS A 91 2.17 21.31 9.69
C HIS A 91 3.50 21.09 8.97
N THR A 92 4.53 20.70 9.72
CA THR A 92 5.87 20.45 9.21
C THR A 92 6.15 18.97 9.20
N PHE A 93 6.63 18.44 8.09
CA PHE A 93 6.98 17.02 7.95
C PHE A 93 8.30 16.70 8.63
N ASP A 94 8.27 15.69 9.46
CA ASP A 94 9.42 15.14 10.19
C ASP A 94 9.74 13.77 9.56
N GLU A 95 10.67 13.76 8.60
CA GLU A 95 11.03 12.56 7.83
C GLU A 95 11.58 11.42 8.71
N PRO A 96 12.44 11.68 9.71
CA PRO A 96 12.93 10.63 10.60
C PRO A 96 11.86 9.86 11.34
N ASN A 97 10.75 10.52 11.70
CA ASN A 97 9.63 9.93 12.42
C ASN A 97 8.40 9.69 11.53
N TYR A 98 8.49 10.05 10.24
CA TYR A 98 7.45 9.94 9.23
C TYR A 98 6.09 10.48 9.72
N LYS A 99 6.10 11.68 10.28
CA LYS A 99 4.90 12.32 10.83
C LYS A 99 4.85 13.81 10.53
N TRP A 100 3.65 14.35 10.58
CA TRP A 100 3.40 15.79 10.50
C TRP A 100 3.28 16.39 11.88
N ASN A 101 4.13 17.37 12.19
CA ASN A 101 4.11 18.11 13.43
C ASN A 101 3.33 19.41 13.24
N SER A 102 2.21 19.53 13.95
CA SER A 102 1.41 20.75 13.99
C SER A 102 2.13 21.87 14.74
N ALA A 103 2.01 23.11 14.27
CA ALA A 103 2.60 24.29 14.93
C ALA A 103 2.05 24.51 16.36
N TYR A 104 0.84 24.04 16.64
CA TYR A 104 0.22 24.03 17.97
C TYR A 104 -0.80 22.89 18.06
N ASP A 105 -1.16 22.53 19.30
CA ASP A 105 -2.11 21.46 19.56
C ASP A 105 -3.52 21.83 19.12
N LEU A 106 -4.16 20.93 18.41
CA LEU A 106 -5.53 21.04 17.93
C LEU A 106 -6.40 20.09 18.74
N PHE A 107 -7.55 20.56 19.21
CA PHE A 107 -8.45 19.79 20.06
C PHE A 107 -9.85 19.69 19.46
N TRP A 108 -10.52 18.58 19.72
CA TRP A 108 -11.94 18.42 19.45
C TRP A 108 -12.78 19.41 20.28
N LYS A 109 -13.85 19.94 19.69
CA LYS A 109 -14.78 20.86 20.38
C LYS A 109 -15.49 20.17 21.54
N ASP A 110 -15.97 18.97 21.24
CA ASP A 110 -16.71 18.09 22.13
C ASP A 110 -16.67 16.66 21.53
N LYS A 111 -17.41 15.72 22.17
CA LYS A 111 -17.47 14.31 21.75
C LYS A 111 -18.44 14.04 20.59
N HIS A 112 -19.07 15.06 20.02
CA HIS A 112 -20.17 14.94 19.05
C HIS A 112 -19.99 15.78 17.80
N THR A 113 -19.23 16.87 17.86
CA THR A 113 -19.04 17.77 16.73
C THR A 113 -18.10 17.16 15.70
N HIS A 114 -18.64 16.87 14.52
CA HIS A 114 -17.86 16.41 13.37
C HIS A 114 -17.08 17.58 12.75
N ILE A 115 -16.07 17.25 11.97
CA ILE A 115 -15.22 18.23 11.27
C ILE A 115 -14.99 17.84 9.83
N ASP A 116 -14.77 18.87 8.98
CA ASP A 116 -14.07 18.74 7.71
C ASP A 116 -12.63 19.20 7.89
N VAL A 117 -11.68 18.47 7.30
CA VAL A 117 -10.26 18.81 7.27
C VAL A 117 -9.83 19.07 5.84
N TYR A 118 -9.20 20.21 5.59
CA TYR A 118 -8.66 20.61 4.31
C TYR A 118 -7.15 20.80 4.43
N GLY A 119 -6.40 20.32 3.45
CA GLY A 119 -4.96 20.55 3.39
C GLY A 119 -4.50 20.98 2.02
N TYR A 120 -3.43 21.76 1.99
CA TYR A 120 -2.78 22.16 0.75
C TYR A 120 -1.27 22.32 0.95
N TYR A 121 -0.54 22.12 -0.11
CA TYR A 121 0.90 22.27 -0.16
C TYR A 121 1.30 22.99 -1.48
N PRO A 122 2.33 23.82 -1.47
CA PRO A 122 3.14 24.26 -0.33
C PRO A 122 2.38 25.25 0.58
N PHE A 123 2.83 25.34 1.84
CA PHE A 123 2.27 26.28 2.81
C PHE A 123 2.43 27.73 2.34
N ALA A 124 1.35 28.48 2.45
CA ALA A 124 1.32 29.92 2.18
C ALA A 124 0.30 30.60 3.12
N ASN A 125 0.06 31.91 2.92
CA ASN A 125 -0.95 32.66 3.65
C ASN A 125 -2.03 33.14 2.65
N PRO A 126 -3.07 32.31 2.38
CA PRO A 126 -4.13 32.65 1.44
C PRO A 126 -4.92 33.89 1.91
N GLU A 127 -5.14 34.84 1.04
CA GLU A 127 -6.02 35.99 1.26
C GLU A 127 -7.48 35.65 0.91
N SER A 128 -7.71 34.60 0.12
CA SER A 128 -9.00 34.10 -0.31
C SER A 128 -9.03 32.56 -0.31
N ILE A 129 -10.16 31.98 0.09
CA ILE A 129 -10.43 30.54 -0.05
C ILE A 129 -10.86 30.18 -1.48
N GLU A 130 -11.63 31.05 -2.12
CA GLU A 130 -12.22 30.76 -3.44
C GLU A 130 -11.27 31.10 -4.59
N ASP A 131 -10.31 31.98 -4.33
CA ASP A 131 -9.38 32.54 -5.34
C ASP A 131 -7.95 32.66 -4.79
N TYR A 132 -7.39 31.52 -4.34
CA TYR A 132 -6.00 31.48 -3.93
C TYR A 132 -5.09 31.53 -5.16
N GLN A 133 -4.21 32.56 -5.19
CA GLN A 133 -3.30 32.77 -6.33
C GLN A 133 -2.04 31.93 -6.18
N PHE A 134 -1.79 31.05 -7.15
CA PHE A 134 -0.60 30.21 -7.22
C PHE A 134 0.15 30.43 -8.52
N GLU A 135 1.48 30.38 -8.49
CA GLU A 135 2.31 30.59 -9.66
C GLU A 135 3.38 29.52 -9.79
N VAL A 136 3.36 28.81 -10.91
CA VAL A 136 4.39 27.84 -11.30
C VAL A 136 5.68 28.60 -11.62
N GLN A 137 6.81 28.13 -11.11
CA GLN A 137 8.11 28.79 -11.29
C GLN A 137 8.54 28.80 -12.77
N LYS A 138 9.10 29.91 -13.21
CA LYS A 138 9.59 30.05 -14.59
C LYS A 138 10.82 29.17 -14.83
N ASP A 139 11.72 29.15 -13.89
CA ASP A 139 12.91 28.28 -13.90
C ASP A 139 12.73 27.12 -12.93
N GLN A 140 12.40 25.95 -13.46
CA GLN A 140 12.24 24.74 -12.68
C GLN A 140 13.52 23.90 -12.60
N SER A 141 14.63 24.37 -13.12
CA SER A 141 15.93 23.69 -13.04
C SER A 141 16.67 23.96 -11.72
N LYS A 142 16.25 24.98 -10.96
CA LYS A 142 16.84 25.27 -9.65
C LYS A 142 16.57 24.15 -8.66
N ALA A 143 17.63 23.66 -8.04
CA ALA A 143 17.54 22.68 -6.95
C ALA A 143 17.07 23.32 -5.65
N THR A 144 16.51 22.51 -4.75
CA THR A 144 16.23 22.91 -3.37
C THR A 144 17.55 23.12 -2.62
N GLU A 145 17.78 24.30 -2.08
CA GLU A 145 18.99 24.64 -1.35
C GLU A 145 18.68 25.45 -0.10
N ASN A 146 19.43 25.23 0.97
CA ASN A 146 19.38 26.02 2.23
C ASN A 146 17.98 26.18 2.85
N GLY A 147 17.08 25.20 2.63
CA GLY A 147 15.70 25.22 3.12
C GLY A 147 14.71 25.99 2.22
N GLU A 148 15.18 26.52 1.08
CA GLU A 148 14.32 27.08 0.03
C GLU A 148 13.99 25.99 -1.00
N MET A 149 12.71 25.83 -1.32
CA MET A 149 12.26 24.86 -2.34
C MET A 149 12.81 25.17 -3.71
N GLY A 150 13.23 24.14 -4.44
CA GLY A 150 13.60 24.23 -5.83
C GLY A 150 12.46 24.67 -6.75
N GLY A 151 12.80 25.05 -7.96
CA GLY A 151 11.81 25.59 -8.89
C GLY A 151 10.75 24.57 -9.30
N TYR A 152 11.12 23.29 -9.41
CA TYR A 152 10.20 22.20 -9.73
C TYR A 152 9.27 21.91 -8.55
N GLU A 153 9.81 21.71 -7.36
CA GLU A 153 9.07 21.44 -6.13
C GLU A 153 8.13 22.60 -5.77
N ALA A 154 8.59 23.84 -5.88
CA ALA A 154 7.78 25.03 -5.64
C ALA A 154 6.65 25.24 -6.67
N SER A 155 6.68 24.50 -7.77
CA SER A 155 5.65 24.51 -8.82
C SER A 155 4.55 23.46 -8.61
N ASP A 156 4.74 22.52 -7.70
CA ASP A 156 3.78 21.47 -7.44
C ASP A 156 2.76 21.90 -6.37
N PHE A 157 1.50 21.85 -6.72
CA PHE A 157 0.42 22.17 -5.80
C PHE A 157 -0.40 20.91 -5.49
N LEU A 158 -0.39 20.56 -4.21
CA LEU A 158 -1.19 19.46 -3.68
C LEU A 158 -2.39 19.99 -2.91
N TRP A 159 -3.50 19.27 -2.97
CA TRP A 159 -4.69 19.56 -2.21
C TRP A 159 -5.40 18.28 -1.81
N GLY A 160 -5.95 18.27 -0.58
CA GLY A 160 -6.71 17.16 -0.05
C GLY A 160 -7.83 17.60 0.87
N LYS A 161 -8.85 16.74 1.02
CA LYS A 161 -9.97 16.94 1.93
C LYS A 161 -10.42 15.62 2.54
N VAL A 162 -10.72 15.65 3.83
CA VAL A 162 -11.50 14.60 4.53
C VAL A 162 -12.71 15.23 5.14
N SER A 163 -13.89 14.66 4.88
CA SER A 163 -15.17 15.21 5.33
C SER A 163 -15.85 14.31 6.37
N ASP A 164 -16.66 14.93 7.20
CA ASP A 164 -17.55 14.25 8.15
C ASP A 164 -16.81 13.36 9.16
N VAL A 165 -15.68 13.86 9.66
CA VAL A 165 -14.87 13.11 10.63
C VAL A 165 -15.47 13.26 12.02
N ALA A 166 -15.92 12.16 12.61
CA ALA A 166 -16.35 12.08 14.01
C ALA A 166 -15.14 12.19 14.96
N PRO A 167 -15.32 12.70 16.18
CA PRO A 167 -14.26 12.72 17.18
C PRO A 167 -13.62 11.35 17.38
N THR A 168 -12.31 11.30 17.24
CA THR A 168 -11.52 10.08 17.30
C THR A 168 -10.16 10.32 17.96
N THR A 169 -9.57 9.28 18.52
CA THR A 169 -8.18 9.25 18.99
C THR A 169 -7.21 8.76 17.91
N SER A 170 -7.75 8.27 16.78
CA SER A 170 -6.94 7.82 15.66
C SER A 170 -6.43 9.01 14.84
N VAL A 171 -5.31 8.81 14.15
CA VAL A 171 -4.76 9.80 13.22
C VAL A 171 -5.71 9.96 12.02
N ILE A 172 -6.13 11.19 11.74
CA ILE A 172 -6.91 11.53 10.55
C ILE A 172 -5.95 11.63 9.37
N ARG A 173 -6.16 10.81 8.35
CA ARG A 173 -5.34 10.79 7.14
C ARG A 173 -5.95 11.73 6.11
N LEU A 174 -5.15 12.66 5.63
CA LEU A 174 -5.55 13.65 4.64
C LEU A 174 -4.95 13.26 3.27
N PRO A 175 -5.78 12.75 2.32
CA PRO A 175 -5.31 12.35 1.00
C PRO A 175 -4.97 13.59 0.17
N MET A 176 -3.69 13.82 -0.09
CA MET A 176 -3.19 14.95 -0.88
C MET A 176 -3.01 14.51 -2.34
N ALA A 177 -3.61 15.24 -3.28
CA ALA A 177 -3.51 14.94 -4.71
C ALA A 177 -2.89 16.09 -5.48
N HIS A 178 -2.06 15.80 -6.49
CA HIS A 178 -1.53 16.78 -7.42
C HIS A 178 -2.66 17.50 -8.14
N ARG A 179 -2.56 18.83 -8.23
CA ARG A 179 -3.54 19.66 -8.91
C ARG A 179 -2.95 20.35 -10.17
N MET A 180 -1.63 20.37 -10.29
CA MET A 180 -0.96 20.80 -11.52
C MET A 180 -0.93 19.67 -12.56
N SER A 181 -0.41 19.93 -13.75
CA SER A 181 -0.08 18.92 -14.77
C SER A 181 1.42 18.74 -14.84
N ASN A 182 1.90 17.53 -15.11
CA ASN A 182 3.31 17.27 -15.38
C ASN A 182 3.51 16.98 -16.86
N ALA A 183 4.42 17.69 -17.52
CA ALA A 183 4.81 17.41 -18.90
C ALA A 183 6.15 16.67 -18.91
N ARG A 184 6.18 15.49 -19.55
CA ARG A 184 7.36 14.65 -19.72
C ARG A 184 7.70 14.58 -21.18
N VAL A 185 8.90 15.00 -21.56
CA VAL A 185 9.41 14.94 -22.93
C VAL A 185 10.61 14.01 -22.98
N THR A 186 10.53 12.97 -23.80
CA THR A 186 11.60 12.00 -24.05
C THR A 186 12.10 12.18 -25.49
N LEU A 187 13.39 12.47 -25.68
CA LEU A 187 14.00 12.49 -27.00
C LEU A 187 14.54 11.10 -27.35
N ILE A 188 14.17 10.61 -28.52
CA ILE A 188 14.50 9.28 -29.00
C ILE A 188 15.44 9.42 -30.19
N GLN A 189 16.61 8.77 -30.12
CA GLN A 189 17.56 8.77 -31.23
C GLN A 189 16.93 8.14 -32.47
N GLY A 190 16.94 8.86 -33.57
CA GLY A 190 16.55 8.40 -34.90
C GLY A 190 17.74 8.06 -35.77
N SER A 191 17.58 8.26 -37.08
CA SER A 191 18.62 7.98 -38.08
C SER A 191 19.58 9.16 -38.29
N GLY A 192 20.71 8.90 -38.94
CA GLY A 192 21.68 9.88 -39.42
C GLY A 192 22.75 10.32 -38.43
N PHE A 193 22.79 9.77 -37.22
CA PHE A 193 23.84 10.03 -36.24
C PHE A 193 25.02 9.05 -36.42
N ALA A 194 26.25 9.56 -36.26
CA ALA A 194 27.43 8.72 -36.12
C ALA A 194 27.46 8.03 -34.76
N GLU A 195 28.30 7.01 -34.61
CA GLU A 195 28.51 6.27 -33.36
C GLU A 195 28.95 7.25 -32.24
N GLY A 196 28.26 7.23 -31.10
CA GLY A 196 28.53 8.10 -29.95
C GLY A 196 28.09 9.56 -30.11
N GLU A 197 27.69 10.00 -31.30
CA GLU A 197 27.30 11.38 -31.54
C GLU A 197 26.07 11.82 -30.72
N TRP A 198 25.05 10.93 -30.63
CA TRP A 198 23.83 11.18 -29.89
C TRP A 198 24.07 11.43 -28.40
N ALA A 199 24.93 10.64 -27.77
CA ALA A 199 25.26 10.77 -26.35
C ALA A 199 25.99 12.08 -26.01
N ASN A 200 26.78 12.59 -26.93
CA ASN A 200 27.56 13.80 -26.75
C ASN A 200 26.88 15.08 -27.26
N LEU A 201 25.67 14.95 -27.82
CA LEU A 201 24.93 16.05 -28.38
C LEU A 201 24.22 16.86 -27.28
N GLU A 202 24.44 18.16 -27.24
CA GLU A 202 23.69 19.04 -26.33
C GLU A 202 22.19 19.02 -26.69
N LYS A 203 21.33 18.72 -25.71
CA LYS A 203 19.87 18.67 -25.86
C LYS A 203 19.24 19.45 -24.73
N ILE A 204 18.49 20.49 -25.03
CA ILE A 204 17.78 21.34 -24.06
C ILE A 204 16.32 21.46 -24.51
N VAL A 205 15.39 21.15 -23.60
CA VAL A 205 13.95 21.26 -23.85
C VAL A 205 13.36 22.40 -23.04
N LEU A 206 12.56 23.21 -23.71
CA LEU A 206 11.84 24.35 -23.13
C LEU A 206 10.35 24.21 -23.43
N THR A 207 9.49 24.56 -22.48
CA THR A 207 8.06 24.77 -22.77
C THR A 207 7.84 26.17 -23.28
N ALA A 208 6.85 26.32 -24.13
CA ALA A 208 6.46 27.64 -24.68
C ALA A 208 4.93 27.81 -24.64
N ASN A 209 4.49 29.07 -24.65
CA ASN A 209 3.07 29.48 -24.73
C ASN A 209 2.17 28.83 -23.64
N VAL A 210 2.62 28.86 -22.40
CA VAL A 210 1.88 28.39 -21.24
C VAL A 210 1.67 29.49 -20.21
N ALA A 211 0.46 29.59 -19.67
CA ALA A 211 0.22 30.43 -18.50
C ALA A 211 0.80 29.75 -17.27
N ARG A 212 1.44 30.56 -16.40
CA ARG A 212 2.08 30.08 -15.16
C ARG A 212 1.25 30.30 -13.90
N LYS A 213 0.23 31.16 -13.98
CA LYS A 213 -0.62 31.52 -12.86
C LYS A 213 -1.89 30.70 -12.85
N ALA A 214 -2.32 30.32 -11.65
CA ALA A 214 -3.56 29.63 -11.38
C ALA A 214 -4.34 30.33 -10.25
N SER A 215 -5.66 30.35 -10.39
CA SER A 215 -6.61 30.65 -9.33
C SER A 215 -7.14 29.32 -8.79
N ILE A 216 -7.02 29.09 -7.50
CA ILE A 216 -7.33 27.81 -6.84
C ILE A 216 -8.42 28.02 -5.79
N ASN A 217 -9.49 27.23 -5.86
CA ASN A 217 -10.48 27.18 -4.81
C ASN A 217 -10.06 26.15 -3.74
N LEU A 218 -9.64 26.60 -2.57
CA LEU A 218 -9.16 25.76 -1.48
C LEU A 218 -10.26 24.91 -0.83
N SER A 219 -11.55 25.25 -1.03
CA SER A 219 -12.66 24.42 -0.51
C SER A 219 -12.97 23.21 -1.39
N THR A 220 -12.63 23.26 -2.68
CA THR A 220 -12.92 22.21 -3.69
C THR A 220 -11.69 21.61 -4.33
N GLY A 221 -10.53 22.29 -4.28
CA GLY A 221 -9.34 21.92 -5.02
C GLY A 221 -9.44 22.20 -6.53
N GLU A 222 -10.47 22.92 -6.99
CA GLU A 222 -10.61 23.32 -8.39
C GLU A 222 -9.56 24.35 -8.78
N ILE A 223 -8.95 24.16 -9.97
CA ILE A 223 -7.95 25.06 -10.53
C ILE A 223 -8.48 25.71 -11.78
N LYS A 224 -8.27 27.02 -11.89
CA LYS A 224 -8.51 27.80 -13.12
C LYS A 224 -7.21 28.47 -13.54
N THR A 225 -6.88 28.36 -14.82
CA THR A 225 -5.75 29.09 -15.39
C THR A 225 -5.99 30.58 -15.28
N ALA A 226 -4.99 31.30 -14.80
CA ALA A 226 -5.03 32.74 -14.64
C ALA A 226 -3.78 33.39 -15.28
N GLY A 227 -3.88 34.69 -15.55
CA GLY A 227 -2.76 35.50 -16.08
C GLY A 227 -2.46 35.30 -17.58
N ALA A 228 -1.39 35.93 -18.04
CA ALA A 228 -0.98 35.89 -19.42
C ALA A 228 -0.15 34.64 -19.74
N VAL A 229 -0.24 34.18 -20.99
CA VAL A 229 0.63 33.14 -21.54
C VAL A 229 2.06 33.69 -21.66
N GLU A 230 3.04 32.92 -21.18
CA GLU A 230 4.45 33.24 -21.30
C GLU A 230 5.13 32.45 -22.43
N ASN A 231 6.18 33.02 -23.02
CA ASN A 231 6.77 32.42 -24.22
C ASN A 231 7.59 31.18 -23.96
N THR A 232 8.26 31.05 -22.81
CA THR A 232 9.14 29.92 -22.50
C THR A 232 9.17 29.62 -21.00
N MET A 233 9.29 28.35 -20.73
CA MET A 233 9.57 27.81 -19.39
C MET A 233 10.66 26.75 -19.53
N THR A 234 11.71 26.86 -18.73
CA THR A 234 12.78 25.87 -18.71
C THR A 234 12.29 24.59 -18.08
N ILE A 235 12.55 23.48 -18.76
CA ILE A 235 12.24 22.13 -18.27
C ILE A 235 13.52 21.53 -17.69
N PRO A 236 13.55 21.17 -16.41
CA PRO A 236 14.73 20.56 -15.81
C PRO A 236 15.05 19.21 -16.45
N SER A 237 16.32 18.99 -16.78
CA SER A 237 16.79 17.66 -17.25
C SER A 237 16.78 16.67 -16.08
N ARG A 238 16.15 15.52 -16.28
CA ARG A 238 16.10 14.46 -15.29
C ARG A 238 17.03 13.29 -15.64
N THR A 239 17.17 13.03 -16.94
CA THR A 239 18.11 12.07 -17.51
C THR A 239 18.70 12.68 -18.79
N ASN A 240 19.65 12.00 -19.44
CA ASN A 240 20.28 12.50 -20.67
C ASN A 240 19.31 12.77 -21.83
N ASP A 241 18.16 12.09 -21.86
CA ASP A 241 17.18 12.19 -22.96
C ASP A 241 15.73 12.40 -22.49
N GLU A 242 15.53 12.67 -21.21
CA GLU A 242 14.20 12.92 -20.61
C GLU A 242 14.18 14.22 -19.81
N TRP A 243 13.12 15.00 -20.00
CA TRP A 243 12.85 16.26 -19.29
C TRP A 243 11.44 16.25 -18.73
N ARG A 244 11.26 16.87 -17.56
CA ARG A 244 9.95 17.07 -16.93
C ARG A 244 9.78 18.52 -16.50
N THR A 245 8.52 18.99 -16.55
CA THR A 245 8.13 20.29 -16.01
C THR A 245 6.71 20.27 -15.50
N ILE A 246 6.44 21.04 -14.46
CA ILE A 246 5.10 21.26 -13.95
C ILE A 246 4.47 22.44 -14.66
N VAL A 247 3.23 22.26 -15.11
CA VAL A 247 2.46 23.22 -15.89
C VAL A 247 1.08 23.40 -15.27
N VAL A 248 0.58 24.63 -15.25
CA VAL A 248 -0.83 24.88 -14.88
C VAL A 248 -1.74 24.15 -15.87
N PRO A 249 -2.77 23.41 -15.41
CA PRO A 249 -3.75 22.77 -16.29
C PRO A 249 -4.39 23.76 -17.26
N GLN A 250 -4.18 23.59 -18.56
CA GLN A 250 -4.63 24.54 -19.59
C GLN A 250 -4.71 23.90 -20.97
N THR A 251 -5.46 24.51 -21.87
CA THR A 251 -5.50 24.11 -23.28
C THR A 251 -4.65 25.03 -24.12
N VAL A 252 -3.69 24.46 -24.85
CA VAL A 252 -2.85 25.13 -25.85
C VAL A 252 -3.51 24.96 -27.21
N ALA A 253 -3.73 26.09 -27.93
CA ALA A 253 -4.44 26.07 -29.20
C ALA A 253 -3.67 25.33 -30.32
N ALA A 254 -4.39 24.78 -31.28
CA ALA A 254 -3.82 24.15 -32.47
C ALA A 254 -2.85 25.12 -33.20
N GLY A 255 -1.76 24.56 -33.71
CA GLY A 255 -0.72 25.33 -34.39
C GLY A 255 0.20 26.17 -33.49
N THR A 256 -0.04 26.10 -32.15
CA THR A 256 0.83 26.78 -31.18
C THR A 256 2.00 25.88 -30.81
N THR A 257 3.18 26.49 -30.61
CA THR A 257 4.40 25.79 -30.16
C THR A 257 4.18 25.27 -28.76
N LEU A 258 4.21 23.92 -28.56
CA LEU A 258 4.19 23.27 -27.23
C LEU A 258 5.57 23.36 -26.58
N PHE A 259 6.61 22.98 -27.33
CA PHE A 259 7.98 22.96 -26.86
C PHE A 259 8.91 23.63 -27.84
N SER A 260 9.92 24.27 -27.30
CA SER A 260 11.11 24.68 -28.06
C SER A 260 12.25 23.77 -27.64
N ILE A 261 12.80 23.01 -28.56
CA ILE A 261 13.84 21.99 -28.32
C ILE A 261 15.12 22.46 -28.99
N THR A 262 16.16 22.74 -28.20
CA THR A 262 17.47 23.09 -28.71
C THR A 262 18.34 21.85 -28.81
N ILE A 263 18.86 21.58 -30.00
CA ILE A 263 19.71 20.41 -30.28
C ILE A 263 20.98 20.91 -30.99
N GLY A 264 22.15 20.63 -30.39
CA GLY A 264 23.43 21.14 -30.91
C GLY A 264 23.48 22.67 -31.04
N GLY A 265 22.85 23.39 -30.11
CA GLY A 265 22.78 24.85 -30.11
C GLY A 265 21.73 25.46 -31.07
N VAL A 266 20.98 24.64 -31.83
CA VAL A 266 19.94 25.11 -32.77
C VAL A 266 18.54 24.87 -32.20
N PRO A 267 17.68 25.90 -32.07
CA PRO A 267 16.33 25.76 -31.56
C PRO A 267 15.36 25.24 -32.63
N TYR A 268 14.58 24.20 -32.28
CA TYR A 268 13.51 23.63 -33.09
C TYR A 268 12.18 23.77 -32.34
N LYS A 269 11.13 24.21 -33.05
CA LYS A 269 9.78 24.31 -32.48
C LYS A 269 8.98 23.05 -32.72
N PHE A 270 8.41 22.50 -31.66
CA PHE A 270 7.45 21.41 -31.76
C PHE A 270 6.02 21.95 -31.62
N THR A 271 5.22 21.79 -32.65
CA THR A 271 3.81 22.23 -32.71
C THR A 271 2.90 21.06 -33.01
N LYS A 272 1.67 21.11 -32.50
CA LYS A 272 0.60 20.17 -32.85
C LYS A 272 -0.44 20.84 -33.75
N ASN A 273 -0.99 20.09 -34.70
CA ASN A 273 -2.04 20.57 -35.61
C ASN A 273 -3.44 20.60 -34.95
N GLU A 274 -3.57 20.05 -33.76
CA GLU A 274 -4.77 20.05 -32.93
C GLU A 274 -4.49 20.71 -31.57
N ALA A 275 -5.56 21.15 -30.89
CA ALA A 275 -5.43 21.69 -29.55
C ALA A 275 -4.99 20.58 -28.57
N PHE A 276 -4.13 20.95 -27.61
CA PHE A 276 -3.61 20.06 -26.60
C PHE A 276 -3.98 20.55 -25.21
N THR A 277 -4.50 19.68 -24.35
CA THR A 277 -4.89 20.00 -22.98
C THR A 277 -3.96 19.36 -21.95
N TYR A 278 -3.32 20.19 -21.13
CA TYR A 278 -2.67 19.77 -19.90
C TYR A 278 -3.72 19.50 -18.84
N VAL A 279 -3.85 18.24 -18.42
CA VAL A 279 -4.92 17.78 -17.52
C VAL A 279 -4.43 17.78 -16.07
N SER A 280 -5.23 18.35 -15.16
CA SER A 280 -4.94 18.40 -13.73
C SER A 280 -4.67 17.01 -13.15
N GLY A 281 -3.61 16.87 -12.35
CA GLY A 281 -3.23 15.62 -11.69
C GLY A 281 -2.77 14.51 -12.64
N LYS A 282 -2.39 14.86 -13.86
CA LYS A 282 -1.92 13.89 -14.86
C LYS A 282 -0.54 14.25 -15.41
N MET A 283 0.15 13.20 -15.88
CA MET A 283 1.40 13.31 -16.62
C MET A 283 1.13 13.22 -18.12
N MET A 284 1.61 14.23 -18.87
CA MET A 284 1.54 14.30 -20.32
C MET A 284 2.87 13.83 -20.90
N ASN A 285 2.93 12.64 -21.48
CA ASN A 285 4.15 12.05 -22.01
C ASN A 285 4.26 12.28 -23.51
N PHE A 286 5.40 12.74 -23.96
CA PHE A 286 5.73 12.99 -25.36
C PHE A 286 7.03 12.28 -25.74
N GLY A 287 6.97 11.29 -26.63
CA GLY A 287 8.14 10.69 -27.25
C GLY A 287 8.44 11.37 -28.58
N ILE A 288 9.57 12.08 -28.67
CA ILE A 288 9.95 12.85 -29.85
C ILE A 288 11.20 12.23 -30.46
N LYS A 289 11.04 11.60 -31.63
CA LYS A 289 12.16 11.08 -32.40
C LYS A 289 12.88 12.20 -33.14
N VAL A 290 14.20 12.21 -33.06
CA VAL A 290 15.10 13.16 -33.69
C VAL A 290 15.89 12.45 -34.76
N ASP A 291 15.68 12.78 -36.02
CA ASP A 291 16.47 12.30 -37.16
C ASP A 291 17.42 13.40 -37.63
N LYS A 292 18.72 13.11 -37.83
CA LYS A 292 19.71 14.01 -38.43
C LYS A 292 19.63 13.91 -39.93
N GLN A 293 19.39 15.04 -40.60
CA GLN A 293 19.25 15.07 -42.05
C GLN A 293 20.62 15.03 -42.76
N THR A 294 20.75 14.10 -43.70
CA THR A 294 21.97 13.93 -44.49
C THR A 294 22.21 15.18 -45.35
N GLY A 295 23.41 15.76 -45.30
CA GLY A 295 23.83 16.90 -46.14
C GLY A 295 23.62 18.30 -45.52
N SER A 296 22.54 18.53 -44.74
CA SER A 296 22.31 19.81 -44.08
C SER A 296 22.76 19.85 -42.61
N GLY A 297 22.92 18.68 -41.99
CA GLY A 297 23.15 18.55 -40.54
C GLY A 297 21.97 19.03 -39.67
N ALA A 298 20.85 19.44 -40.26
CA ALA A 298 19.65 19.84 -39.56
C ALA A 298 18.93 18.63 -38.93
N TYR A 299 18.12 18.87 -37.93
CA TYR A 299 17.35 17.83 -37.26
C TYR A 299 15.88 17.90 -37.65
N LYS A 300 15.25 16.74 -37.80
CA LYS A 300 13.79 16.59 -37.99
C LYS A 300 13.21 15.98 -36.74
N LEU A 301 12.23 16.65 -36.13
CA LEU A 301 11.48 16.18 -34.98
C LEU A 301 10.20 15.50 -35.42
N THR A 302 9.92 14.32 -34.89
CA THR A 302 8.71 13.56 -35.17
C THR A 302 8.12 13.02 -33.86
N LEU A 303 6.86 13.33 -33.58
CA LEU A 303 6.12 12.73 -32.47
C LEU A 303 5.92 11.22 -32.76
N VAL A 304 6.44 10.35 -31.92
CA VAL A 304 6.32 8.89 -32.09
C VAL A 304 5.44 8.24 -31.02
N SER A 305 5.28 8.93 -29.88
CA SER A 305 4.34 8.49 -28.84
C SER A 305 3.78 9.70 -28.07
N GLU A 306 2.53 9.58 -27.69
CA GLU A 306 1.83 10.51 -26.80
C GLU A 306 0.90 9.71 -25.90
N SER A 307 0.91 9.99 -24.60
CA SER A 307 0.00 9.37 -23.65
C SER A 307 -0.29 10.31 -22.49
N ILE A 308 -1.46 10.13 -21.89
CA ILE A 308 -1.85 10.77 -20.65
C ILE A 308 -1.93 9.66 -19.61
N THR A 309 -1.08 9.71 -18.60
CA THR A 309 -1.02 8.74 -17.53
C THR A 309 -1.39 9.40 -16.19
N PRO A 310 -1.74 8.64 -15.15
CA PRO A 310 -1.70 9.17 -13.80
C PRO A 310 -0.33 9.83 -13.57
N TRP A 311 -0.29 10.84 -12.69
CA TRP A 311 0.99 11.43 -12.30
C TRP A 311 1.81 10.35 -11.59
N GLU A 312 2.71 9.72 -12.32
CA GLU A 312 3.58 8.66 -11.82
C GLU A 312 4.87 9.24 -11.28
N ASN A 313 5.40 8.61 -10.26
CA ASN A 313 6.71 8.93 -9.72
C ASN A 313 7.80 8.70 -10.75
N ASP A 314 8.69 9.64 -10.82
CA ASP A 314 10.02 9.34 -11.28
C ASP A 314 10.76 8.58 -10.19
N LEU A 315 11.03 7.30 -10.45
CA LEU A 315 11.79 6.42 -9.56
C LEU A 315 13.27 6.81 -9.44
N VAL A 316 13.70 7.86 -10.13
CA VAL A 316 15.02 8.44 -9.98
C VAL A 316 14.98 9.40 -8.80
N SER A 317 15.65 9.08 -7.72
CA SER A 317 15.88 10.00 -6.60
C SER A 317 16.64 11.22 -7.11
N HIS A 318 15.95 12.33 -7.28
CA HIS A 318 16.52 13.65 -7.52
C HIS A 318 16.69 14.40 -6.21
N ASP A 319 17.29 13.73 -5.23
CA ASP A 319 17.59 14.31 -3.94
C ASP A 319 18.50 15.53 -4.19
N ALA A 320 17.97 16.74 -4.01
CA ALA A 320 18.71 17.98 -4.12
C ALA A 320 19.76 18.15 -3.01
N THR A 321 19.63 17.42 -1.91
CA THR A 321 20.77 17.02 -1.11
C THR A 321 21.35 15.78 -1.77
N ALA A 322 22.10 15.95 -2.86
CA ALA A 322 22.86 14.90 -3.48
C ALA A 322 23.66 14.18 -2.38
N LYS A 323 23.09 13.10 -1.83
CA LYS A 323 23.92 12.10 -1.20
C LYS A 323 24.79 11.63 -2.34
N GLU A 324 26.04 12.09 -2.34
CA GLU A 324 26.99 11.80 -3.39
C GLU A 324 27.15 10.28 -3.44
N TYR A 325 26.43 9.65 -4.38
CA TYR A 325 26.59 8.22 -4.62
C TYR A 325 27.96 7.97 -5.21
N VAL A 326 28.72 7.09 -4.61
CA VAL A 326 29.88 6.54 -5.27
C VAL A 326 29.37 5.59 -6.34
N VAL A 327 29.58 5.97 -7.62
CA VAL A 327 29.14 5.18 -8.77
C VAL A 327 30.24 4.17 -9.11
N ILE A 328 29.90 2.90 -9.11
CA ILE A 328 30.82 1.78 -9.43
C ILE A 328 30.24 0.99 -10.60
N ASN A 329 31.02 0.87 -11.68
CA ASN A 329 30.73 -0.08 -12.74
C ASN A 329 31.44 -1.39 -12.43
N SER A 330 30.66 -2.45 -12.18
CA SER A 330 31.14 -3.76 -11.77
C SER A 330 30.98 -4.80 -12.88
N THR A 331 31.81 -5.83 -12.83
CA THR A 331 31.55 -7.12 -13.47
C THR A 331 31.17 -8.13 -12.40
N LYS A 332 30.37 -9.12 -12.77
CA LYS A 332 29.81 -10.11 -11.84
C LYS A 332 30.91 -10.78 -10.98
N GLY A 333 30.74 -10.71 -9.65
CA GLY A 333 31.67 -11.29 -8.68
C GLY A 333 32.88 -10.43 -8.35
N HIS A 334 32.99 -9.20 -8.87
CA HIS A 334 34.17 -8.34 -8.72
C HIS A 334 33.84 -6.93 -8.19
N LEU A 335 32.73 -6.76 -7.48
CA LEU A 335 32.34 -5.45 -6.93
C LEU A 335 33.38 -4.91 -5.94
N LYS A 336 33.97 -5.77 -5.12
CA LYS A 336 35.01 -5.40 -4.15
C LYS A 336 36.25 -4.82 -4.83
N GLU A 337 36.73 -5.49 -5.89
CA GLU A 337 37.86 -5.06 -6.69
C GLU A 337 37.56 -3.76 -7.46
N ALA A 338 36.34 -3.63 -7.98
CA ALA A 338 35.92 -2.42 -8.67
C ALA A 338 35.89 -1.19 -7.73
N ILE A 339 35.43 -1.36 -6.48
CA ILE A 339 35.47 -0.31 -5.45
C ILE A 339 36.91 0.06 -5.12
N ALA A 340 37.79 -0.93 -4.95
CA ALA A 340 39.22 -0.71 -4.68
C ALA A 340 39.91 -0.01 -5.85
N ALA A 341 39.63 -0.39 -7.09
CA ALA A 341 40.16 0.27 -8.30
C ALA A 341 39.71 1.73 -8.41
N ALA A 342 38.55 2.08 -7.88
CA ALA A 342 38.06 3.46 -7.78
C ALA A 342 38.69 4.24 -6.58
N ASN A 343 39.67 3.67 -5.89
CA ASN A 343 40.32 4.23 -4.69
C ASN A 343 39.31 4.58 -3.58
N LYS A 344 38.26 3.75 -3.40
CA LYS A 344 37.26 3.91 -2.34
C LYS A 344 37.42 2.85 -1.27
N ASP A 345 37.19 3.25 -0.02
CA ASP A 345 37.17 2.37 1.14
C ASP A 345 35.73 1.87 1.35
N TYR A 346 35.44 0.63 0.98
CA TYR A 346 34.10 0.05 1.05
C TYR A 346 33.52 0.05 2.48
N THR A 347 34.39 0.03 3.51
CA THR A 347 33.93 0.03 4.90
C THR A 347 33.35 1.39 5.32
N LYS A 348 33.61 2.46 4.56
CA LYS A 348 33.12 3.82 4.83
C LYS A 348 32.01 4.25 3.89
N LEU A 349 31.73 3.47 2.82
CA LEU A 349 30.71 3.81 1.85
C LEU A 349 29.31 3.72 2.47
N LYS A 350 28.60 4.83 2.45
CA LYS A 350 27.19 4.92 2.86
C LYS A 350 26.22 4.84 1.68
N ASN A 351 26.58 5.45 0.56
CA ASN A 351 25.73 5.56 -0.62
C ASN A 351 26.46 4.98 -1.83
N LEU A 352 25.92 3.90 -2.41
CA LEU A 352 26.51 3.19 -3.54
C LEU A 352 25.52 3.10 -4.69
N LYS A 353 25.89 3.59 -5.88
CA LYS A 353 25.21 3.31 -7.14
C LYS A 353 26.05 2.28 -7.92
N ILE A 354 25.41 1.21 -8.35
CA ILE A 354 26.03 0.17 -9.14
C ILE A 354 25.51 0.22 -10.57
N THR A 355 26.44 0.17 -11.53
CA THR A 355 26.18 -0.07 -12.93
C THR A 355 26.93 -1.33 -13.37
N GLY A 356 26.57 -1.94 -14.51
CA GLY A 356 27.19 -3.19 -14.97
C GLY A 356 26.57 -4.43 -14.30
N GLU A 357 27.36 -5.44 -13.99
CA GLU A 357 26.87 -6.75 -13.56
C GLU A 357 27.26 -7.05 -12.11
N ILE A 358 26.33 -7.61 -11.32
CA ILE A 358 26.57 -8.14 -9.97
C ILE A 358 25.91 -9.51 -9.80
N GLY A 359 26.49 -10.34 -8.94
CA GLY A 359 26.04 -11.70 -8.70
C GLY A 359 25.99 -12.07 -7.22
N PRO A 360 25.79 -13.34 -6.88
CA PRO A 360 25.64 -13.82 -5.49
C PRO A 360 26.77 -13.36 -4.55
N THR A 361 28.01 -13.49 -4.96
CA THR A 361 29.18 -13.09 -4.14
C THR A 361 29.25 -11.58 -3.90
N ASP A 362 28.75 -10.76 -4.84
CA ASP A 362 28.70 -9.31 -4.66
C ASP A 362 27.59 -8.93 -3.66
N PHE A 363 26.47 -9.63 -3.67
CA PHE A 363 25.40 -9.46 -2.67
C PHE A 363 25.90 -9.86 -1.28
N GLU A 364 26.59 -11.01 -1.14
CA GLU A 364 27.20 -11.43 0.13
C GLU A 364 28.23 -10.41 0.62
N PHE A 365 29.09 -9.91 -0.25
CA PHE A 365 30.05 -8.86 0.08
C PHE A 365 29.35 -7.58 0.58
N MET A 366 28.31 -7.09 -0.11
CA MET A 366 27.55 -5.93 0.32
C MET A 366 26.85 -6.16 1.66
N ARG A 367 26.29 -7.37 1.87
CA ARG A 367 25.62 -7.74 3.11
C ARG A 367 26.58 -7.82 4.28
N ASP A 368 27.70 -8.52 4.13
CA ASP A 368 28.52 -8.97 5.24
C ASP A 368 29.70 -8.01 5.54
N GLU A 369 30.31 -7.41 4.51
CA GLU A 369 31.51 -6.60 4.67
C GLU A 369 31.26 -5.08 4.62
N MET A 370 30.21 -4.59 3.92
CA MET A 370 29.94 -3.16 3.80
C MET A 370 29.08 -2.67 4.99
N SER A 371 29.68 -2.60 6.16
CA SER A 371 29.00 -2.31 7.45
C SER A 371 28.33 -0.93 7.55
N ASN A 372 28.70 0.02 6.69
CA ASN A 372 28.15 1.38 6.69
C ASN A 372 27.21 1.66 5.50
N LEU A 373 26.91 0.67 4.65
CA LEU A 373 26.04 0.84 3.48
C LEU A 373 24.60 1.17 3.93
N GLN A 374 24.13 2.36 3.59
CA GLN A 374 22.80 2.87 3.95
C GLN A 374 21.88 3.03 2.74
N SER A 375 22.42 3.47 1.61
CA SER A 375 21.65 3.69 0.37
C SER A 375 22.28 2.93 -0.78
N LEU A 376 21.49 2.09 -1.43
CA LEU A 376 21.94 1.30 -2.59
C LEU A 376 21.03 1.58 -3.78
N ASN A 377 21.63 2.02 -4.89
CA ASN A 377 20.94 2.21 -6.15
C ASN A 377 21.48 1.20 -7.18
N MET A 378 20.63 0.25 -7.59
CA MET A 378 20.93 -0.78 -8.59
C MET A 378 20.12 -0.59 -9.88
N LYS A 379 19.48 0.55 -10.08
CA LYS A 379 18.53 0.78 -11.18
C LYS A 379 19.09 0.31 -12.54
N GLU A 380 20.33 0.64 -12.82
CA GLU A 380 21.02 0.34 -14.09
C GLU A 380 21.86 -0.94 -14.04
N ALA A 381 21.83 -1.66 -12.90
CA ALA A 381 22.62 -2.89 -12.74
C ALA A 381 21.91 -4.10 -13.36
N ILE A 382 22.70 -5.02 -13.91
CA ILE A 382 22.26 -6.34 -14.29
C ILE A 382 22.58 -7.27 -13.12
N VAL A 383 21.55 -7.87 -12.54
CA VAL A 383 21.70 -8.73 -11.37
C VAL A 383 21.57 -10.20 -11.75
N TYR A 384 22.36 -11.05 -11.08
CA TYR A 384 22.28 -12.50 -11.17
C TYR A 384 22.02 -13.06 -9.78
N GLY A 385 21.06 -13.97 -9.66
CA GLY A 385 20.68 -14.56 -8.39
C GLY A 385 19.86 -15.83 -8.53
N SER A 386 19.51 -16.43 -7.42
CA SER A 386 18.63 -17.60 -7.34
C SER A 386 17.45 -17.34 -6.42
N PHE A 387 16.39 -18.14 -6.59
CA PHE A 387 15.17 -18.03 -5.82
C PHE A 387 15.23 -18.72 -4.45
N GLY A 388 16.14 -19.65 -4.23
CA GLY A 388 16.18 -20.56 -3.09
C GLY A 388 15.71 -21.97 -3.44
N LEU A 389 16.01 -22.94 -2.57
CA LEU A 389 15.79 -24.37 -2.83
C LEU A 389 14.38 -24.86 -2.53
N GLN A 390 13.61 -24.12 -1.68
CA GLN A 390 12.32 -24.60 -1.19
C GLN A 390 11.18 -24.27 -2.15
N PRO A 391 10.16 -25.15 -2.28
CA PRO A 391 8.94 -24.79 -2.99
C PRO A 391 8.21 -23.69 -2.21
N TRP A 392 7.65 -22.72 -2.94
CA TRP A 392 6.98 -21.57 -2.33
C TRP A 392 5.49 -21.80 -2.04
N PHE A 393 4.94 -22.89 -2.58
CA PHE A 393 3.56 -23.30 -2.34
C PHE A 393 3.38 -24.82 -2.50
N SER A 394 2.30 -25.34 -1.92
CA SER A 394 1.96 -26.76 -1.98
C SER A 394 1.78 -27.24 -3.42
N GLY A 395 2.48 -28.30 -3.77
CA GLY A 395 2.45 -28.88 -5.14
C GLY A 395 3.48 -28.31 -6.10
N GLU A 396 4.21 -27.24 -5.75
CA GLU A 396 5.36 -26.77 -6.51
C GLU A 396 6.54 -27.74 -6.27
N LYS A 397 7.31 -27.97 -7.33
CA LYS A 397 8.61 -28.65 -7.18
C LYS A 397 9.60 -27.70 -6.50
N ALA A 398 10.46 -28.27 -5.65
CA ALA A 398 11.57 -27.50 -5.09
C ALA A 398 12.32 -26.77 -6.21
N HIS A 399 12.65 -25.50 -5.97
CA HIS A 399 13.46 -24.75 -6.91
C HIS A 399 14.85 -25.37 -6.98
N ASP A 400 15.42 -25.45 -8.18
CA ASP A 400 16.85 -25.62 -8.36
C ASP A 400 17.52 -24.30 -7.95
N ASP A 401 18.56 -24.34 -7.15
CA ASP A 401 19.35 -23.15 -6.78
C ASP A 401 20.21 -22.67 -7.97
N VAL A 402 19.59 -22.62 -9.15
CA VAL A 402 20.23 -22.19 -10.39
C VAL A 402 20.26 -20.67 -10.41
N GLU A 403 21.45 -20.14 -10.66
CA GLU A 403 21.64 -18.72 -10.90
C GLU A 403 20.88 -18.27 -12.16
N ARG A 404 20.08 -17.23 -12.06
CA ARG A 404 19.30 -16.63 -13.14
C ARG A 404 19.65 -15.15 -13.30
N LYS A 405 19.70 -14.71 -14.54
CA LYS A 405 19.84 -13.28 -14.87
C LYS A 405 18.55 -12.54 -14.51
N TYR A 406 18.68 -11.31 -14.03
CA TYR A 406 17.60 -10.42 -13.62
C TYR A 406 16.81 -10.88 -12.38
N VAL A 407 17.45 -11.62 -11.50
CA VAL A 407 16.88 -12.06 -10.21
C VAL A 407 17.74 -11.54 -9.07
N ILE A 408 17.11 -10.87 -8.07
CA ILE A 408 17.78 -10.58 -6.79
C ILE A 408 18.01 -11.93 -6.09
N HIS A 409 19.26 -12.16 -5.69
CA HIS A 409 19.66 -13.41 -5.06
C HIS A 409 18.92 -13.63 -3.72
N GLN A 410 18.62 -14.90 -3.42
CA GLN A 410 18.12 -15.28 -2.10
C GLN A 410 19.05 -14.74 -1.00
N ARG A 411 18.48 -14.19 0.07
CA ARG A 411 19.21 -13.62 1.22
C ARG A 411 20.22 -12.52 0.86
N ALA A 412 20.03 -11.82 -0.28
CA ALA A 412 20.96 -10.80 -0.77
C ALA A 412 21.31 -9.75 0.30
N PHE A 413 20.31 -9.32 1.10
CA PHE A 413 20.46 -8.35 2.18
C PHE A 413 19.79 -8.83 3.49
N ASP A 414 19.74 -10.14 3.70
CA ASP A 414 19.17 -10.76 4.91
C ASP A 414 19.79 -10.15 6.18
N GLU A 415 18.96 -9.58 7.08
CA GLU A 415 19.36 -8.91 8.32
C GLU A 415 20.29 -7.68 8.12
N LYS A 416 20.30 -7.05 6.93
CA LYS A 416 21.10 -5.85 6.65
C LYS A 416 20.49 -4.59 7.28
N ASN A 417 20.63 -4.47 8.59
CA ASN A 417 20.05 -3.38 9.40
C ASN A 417 20.62 -1.98 9.12
N THR A 418 21.73 -1.89 8.39
CA THR A 418 22.28 -0.59 7.98
C THR A 418 21.61 -0.03 6.74
N LEU A 419 20.89 -0.87 5.96
CA LEU A 419 20.24 -0.45 4.75
C LEU A 419 18.98 0.37 5.05
N VAL A 420 18.98 1.63 4.62
CA VAL A 420 17.89 2.59 4.82
C VAL A 420 17.07 2.78 3.54
N ARG A 421 17.73 2.64 2.38
CA ARG A 421 17.10 2.83 1.08
C ARG A 421 17.66 1.87 0.03
N VAL A 422 16.78 1.33 -0.82
CA VAL A 422 17.15 0.53 -1.97
C VAL A 422 16.37 0.95 -3.21
N VAL A 423 17.06 1.02 -4.35
CA VAL A 423 16.42 1.15 -5.67
C VAL A 423 16.72 -0.13 -6.43
N LEU A 424 15.67 -0.85 -6.81
CA LEU A 424 15.75 -2.12 -7.52
C LEU A 424 16.12 -1.93 -9.00
N PRO A 425 16.72 -2.93 -9.68
CA PRO A 425 17.03 -2.87 -11.11
C PRO A 425 15.77 -2.79 -11.98
N ASP A 426 15.74 -1.91 -12.99
CA ASP A 426 14.63 -1.80 -13.94
C ASP A 426 14.40 -3.10 -14.75
N SER A 427 15.44 -3.89 -14.95
CA SER A 427 15.40 -5.16 -15.71
C SER A 427 14.95 -6.36 -14.88
N LEU A 428 14.54 -6.17 -13.62
CA LEU A 428 14.28 -7.26 -12.68
C LEU A 428 13.10 -8.13 -13.13
N THR A 429 13.24 -9.46 -12.99
CA THR A 429 12.19 -10.44 -13.29
C THR A 429 11.75 -11.23 -12.05
N GLY A 430 12.54 -11.21 -10.97
CA GLY A 430 12.20 -11.89 -9.74
C GLY A 430 13.04 -11.49 -8.54
N ILE A 431 12.49 -11.75 -7.35
CA ILE A 431 13.14 -11.49 -6.05
C ILE A 431 13.20 -12.82 -5.31
N GLY A 432 14.39 -13.19 -4.84
CA GLY A 432 14.63 -14.44 -4.13
C GLY A 432 14.10 -14.46 -2.70
N GLU A 433 14.08 -15.66 -2.12
CA GLU A 433 13.69 -15.89 -0.73
C GLU A 433 14.55 -15.05 0.24
N ARG A 434 13.92 -14.38 1.23
CA ARG A 434 14.59 -13.59 2.28
C ARG A 434 15.52 -12.49 1.75
N ALA A 435 15.32 -12.02 0.51
CA ALA A 435 16.26 -11.07 -0.11
C ALA A 435 16.51 -9.81 0.72
N PHE A 436 15.50 -9.30 1.42
CA PHE A 436 15.57 -8.14 2.33
C PHE A 436 14.95 -8.44 3.70
N ARG A 437 14.89 -9.71 4.13
CA ARG A 437 14.33 -10.08 5.43
C ARG A 437 15.05 -9.32 6.56
N ASP A 438 14.29 -8.84 7.55
CA ASP A 438 14.85 -8.12 8.72
C ASP A 438 15.69 -6.88 8.37
N CYS A 439 15.48 -6.25 7.21
CA CYS A 439 16.02 -4.92 6.94
C CYS A 439 15.21 -3.86 7.71
N VAL A 440 15.29 -3.89 9.06
CA VAL A 440 14.41 -3.12 9.95
C VAL A 440 14.50 -1.60 9.80
N ASN A 441 15.59 -1.09 9.24
CA ASN A 441 15.79 0.34 8.98
C ASN A 441 15.51 0.73 7.51
N LEU A 442 15.05 -0.20 6.68
CA LEU A 442 14.65 0.10 5.31
C LEU A 442 13.35 0.91 5.35
N THR A 443 13.40 2.14 4.85
CA THR A 443 12.31 3.13 4.97
C THR A 443 11.68 3.49 3.64
N GLY A 444 10.51 4.14 3.72
CA GLY A 444 9.81 4.70 2.57
C GLY A 444 8.96 3.66 1.82
N SER A 445 8.88 3.82 0.52
CA SER A 445 8.08 2.97 -0.37
C SER A 445 8.93 1.91 -1.05
N ILE A 446 8.31 0.78 -1.38
CA ILE A 446 8.91 -0.23 -2.24
C ILE A 446 8.14 -0.27 -3.56
N ILE A 447 8.89 -0.11 -4.65
CA ILE A 447 8.40 -0.23 -6.00
C ILE A 447 9.03 -1.45 -6.62
N ILE A 448 8.19 -2.44 -6.89
CA ILE A 448 8.61 -3.65 -7.59
C ILE A 448 8.57 -3.35 -9.09
N PRO A 449 9.69 -3.44 -9.83
CA PRO A 449 9.79 -3.07 -11.23
C PRO A 449 8.86 -3.87 -12.15
N ASP A 450 8.42 -3.23 -13.24
CA ASP A 450 7.75 -3.91 -14.34
C ASP A 450 8.64 -5.02 -14.91
N GLY A 451 8.05 -6.21 -15.14
CA GLY A 451 8.80 -7.40 -15.52
C GLY A 451 8.93 -8.42 -14.40
N VAL A 452 8.82 -8.04 -13.13
CA VAL A 452 8.82 -9.00 -12.02
C VAL A 452 7.55 -9.85 -12.07
N THR A 453 7.75 -11.17 -12.13
CA THR A 453 6.67 -12.16 -12.17
C THR A 453 6.55 -12.92 -10.84
N ARG A 454 7.62 -12.93 -10.04
CA ARG A 454 7.70 -13.72 -8.79
C ARG A 454 8.43 -12.97 -7.68
N ILE A 455 7.88 -13.01 -6.47
CA ILE A 455 8.53 -12.54 -5.23
C ILE A 455 8.58 -13.72 -4.26
N GLY A 456 9.75 -14.03 -3.73
CA GLY A 456 9.99 -15.18 -2.85
C GLY A 456 9.43 -14.99 -1.43
N PRO A 457 9.27 -16.10 -0.68
CA PRO A 457 8.88 -16.06 0.73
C PRO A 457 9.83 -15.21 1.56
N SER A 458 9.29 -14.52 2.55
CA SER A 458 10.06 -13.65 3.45
C SER A 458 10.89 -12.57 2.76
N ALA A 459 10.61 -12.24 1.48
CA ALA A 459 11.45 -11.31 0.70
C ALA A 459 11.66 -9.97 1.41
N PHE A 460 10.64 -9.43 2.08
CA PHE A 460 10.68 -8.22 2.91
C PHE A 460 10.12 -8.45 4.32
N LEU A 461 10.12 -9.70 4.80
CA LEU A 461 9.62 -10.05 6.14
C LEU A 461 10.28 -9.15 7.19
N TRP A 462 9.44 -8.53 8.06
CA TRP A 462 9.84 -7.66 9.18
C TRP A 462 10.63 -6.40 8.77
N CYS A 463 10.44 -5.91 7.55
CA CYS A 463 10.90 -4.57 7.16
C CYS A 463 9.96 -3.50 7.76
N ASN A 464 9.90 -3.42 9.09
CA ASN A 464 8.88 -2.65 9.83
C ASN A 464 9.02 -1.13 9.75
N SER A 465 10.09 -0.60 9.16
CA SER A 465 10.24 0.83 8.84
C SER A 465 9.76 1.19 7.43
N LEU A 466 9.24 0.24 6.65
CA LEU A 466 8.59 0.51 5.37
C LEU A 466 7.18 1.07 5.62
N THR A 467 7.09 2.38 5.80
CA THR A 467 5.85 3.11 6.11
C THR A 467 5.24 3.82 4.90
N GLY A 468 5.90 3.75 3.75
CA GLY A 468 5.41 4.30 2.49
C GLY A 468 4.42 3.39 1.78
N SER A 469 4.37 3.46 0.44
CA SER A 469 3.51 2.62 -0.39
C SER A 469 4.20 1.36 -0.89
N LEU A 470 3.39 0.33 -1.21
CA LEU A 470 3.81 -0.85 -1.95
C LEU A 470 3.24 -0.78 -3.36
N SER A 471 4.11 -0.72 -4.38
CA SER A 471 3.72 -0.79 -5.78
C SER A 471 4.07 -2.16 -6.37
N LEU A 472 3.05 -2.89 -6.82
CA LEU A 472 3.20 -4.21 -7.44
C LEU A 472 2.96 -4.11 -8.95
N PRO A 473 3.84 -4.70 -9.81
CA PRO A 473 3.75 -4.59 -11.25
C PRO A 473 2.61 -5.45 -11.84
N THR A 474 2.09 -5.06 -12.98
CA THR A 474 1.02 -5.79 -13.67
C THR A 474 1.45 -7.18 -14.15
N THR A 475 2.76 -7.43 -14.24
CA THR A 475 3.36 -8.72 -14.63
C THR A 475 3.40 -9.75 -13.51
N LEU A 476 3.14 -9.34 -12.25
CA LEU A 476 3.30 -10.20 -11.09
C LEU A 476 2.23 -11.30 -11.07
N GLU A 477 2.68 -12.55 -10.96
CA GLU A 477 1.82 -13.74 -10.93
C GLU A 477 1.87 -14.46 -9.57
N TYR A 478 3.01 -14.41 -8.86
CA TYR A 478 3.24 -15.19 -7.64
C TYR A 478 3.89 -14.34 -6.56
N ILE A 479 3.30 -14.36 -5.36
CA ILE A 479 3.91 -13.83 -4.14
C ILE A 479 4.04 -14.97 -3.15
N GLY A 480 5.27 -15.33 -2.82
CA GLY A 480 5.59 -16.47 -1.96
C GLY A 480 5.29 -16.21 -0.48
N GLY A 481 4.91 -17.27 0.21
CA GLY A 481 4.78 -17.29 1.65
C GLY A 481 5.01 -18.72 2.12
N GLY A 482 5.82 -18.91 3.14
CA GLY A 482 6.19 -20.23 3.65
C GLY A 482 5.27 -20.69 4.78
N GLY A 483 4.92 -21.97 4.77
CA GLY A 483 4.24 -22.64 5.88
C GLY A 483 5.18 -23.31 6.90
N ALA A 484 6.49 -23.14 6.74
CA ALA A 484 7.48 -23.69 7.66
C ALA A 484 7.82 -22.68 8.78
N VAL A 485 8.24 -23.22 9.93
CA VAL A 485 8.80 -22.41 11.03
C VAL A 485 9.98 -21.60 10.48
N ASP A 486 10.02 -20.30 10.71
CA ASP A 486 11.02 -19.33 10.22
C ASP A 486 10.87 -18.88 8.74
N ILE A 487 9.82 -19.25 8.03
CA ILE A 487 9.52 -18.74 6.69
C ILE A 487 8.15 -18.06 6.74
N GLY A 488 8.14 -16.72 6.76
CA GLY A 488 6.92 -15.89 6.75
C GLY A 488 6.50 -15.50 5.34
N GLY A 489 5.47 -14.68 5.24
CA GLY A 489 5.03 -14.07 3.99
C GLY A 489 6.02 -13.05 3.46
N ALA A 490 5.94 -12.79 2.15
CA ALA A 490 6.87 -11.87 1.49
C ALA A 490 6.87 -10.46 2.10
N PHE A 491 5.74 -9.97 2.60
CA PHE A 491 5.55 -8.64 3.19
C PHE A 491 4.99 -8.69 4.61
N ASP A 492 5.07 -9.84 5.29
CA ASP A 492 4.58 -9.99 6.67
C ASP A 492 5.32 -9.06 7.63
N GLY A 493 4.59 -8.35 8.48
CA GLY A 493 5.15 -7.41 9.46
C GLY A 493 5.83 -6.18 8.86
N CYS A 494 5.57 -5.84 7.60
CA CYS A 494 5.84 -4.51 7.07
C CYS A 494 4.78 -3.53 7.59
N HIS A 495 5.08 -2.22 7.54
CA HIS A 495 4.14 -1.20 8.02
C HIS A 495 3.73 -0.25 6.88
N PHE A 496 3.54 -0.77 5.67
CA PHE A 496 3.10 0.03 4.54
C PHE A 496 1.81 0.78 4.85
N ASN A 497 1.76 2.05 4.46
CA ASN A 497 0.64 2.93 4.72
C ASN A 497 -0.02 3.33 3.39
N CYS A 498 -0.75 2.40 2.78
CA CYS A 498 -1.34 2.60 1.45
C CYS A 498 -2.58 1.72 1.23
N GLU A 499 -3.37 2.06 0.21
CA GLU A 499 -4.36 1.15 -0.35
C GLU A 499 -3.64 -0.04 -1.01
N LEU A 500 -3.98 -1.27 -0.59
CA LEU A 500 -3.38 -2.47 -1.18
C LEU A 500 -4.02 -2.77 -2.54
N LYS A 501 -3.26 -2.58 -3.62
CA LYS A 501 -3.69 -2.86 -5.00
C LYS A 501 -3.00 -4.11 -5.53
N LEU A 502 -3.80 -5.15 -5.77
CA LEU A 502 -3.31 -6.40 -6.33
C LEU A 502 -3.38 -6.39 -7.86
N PRO A 503 -2.33 -6.79 -8.57
CA PRO A 503 -2.31 -6.79 -10.03
C PRO A 503 -3.22 -7.88 -10.63
N ASN A 504 -3.86 -7.60 -11.76
CA ASN A 504 -4.86 -8.48 -12.40
C ASN A 504 -4.29 -9.84 -12.86
N ASN A 505 -2.98 -9.98 -12.99
CA ASN A 505 -2.33 -11.23 -13.38
C ASN A 505 -1.95 -12.13 -12.20
N LEU A 506 -2.18 -11.67 -10.96
CA LEU A 506 -1.81 -12.42 -9.77
C LEU A 506 -2.66 -13.68 -9.65
N LYS A 507 -2.00 -14.84 -9.55
CA LYS A 507 -2.60 -16.17 -9.45
C LYS A 507 -2.46 -16.77 -8.06
N TYR A 508 -1.39 -16.40 -7.35
CA TYR A 508 -0.99 -17.04 -6.11
C TYR A 508 -0.55 -16.03 -5.06
N ILE A 509 -1.18 -16.09 -3.90
CA ILE A 509 -0.78 -15.38 -2.67
C ILE A 509 -0.48 -16.45 -1.62
N GLY A 510 0.77 -16.55 -1.17
CA GLY A 510 1.23 -17.54 -0.20
C GLY A 510 0.76 -17.28 1.23
N HIS A 511 1.29 -18.08 2.16
CA HIS A 511 0.96 -17.96 3.58
C HIS A 511 1.50 -16.63 4.16
N ASN A 512 0.69 -15.92 4.94
CA ASN A 512 0.99 -14.67 5.65
C ASN A 512 1.54 -13.53 4.77
N VAL A 513 1.32 -13.54 3.44
CA VAL A 513 1.98 -12.59 2.51
C VAL A 513 1.81 -11.14 2.91
N PHE A 514 0.60 -10.73 3.30
CA PHE A 514 0.30 -9.36 3.72
C PHE A 514 -0.04 -9.26 5.21
N ALA A 515 0.15 -10.33 5.99
CA ALA A 515 -0.25 -10.38 7.39
C ALA A 515 0.42 -9.29 8.23
N SER A 516 -0.27 -8.86 9.28
CA SER A 516 0.27 -7.95 10.30
C SER A 516 0.75 -6.60 9.74
N ASN A 517 0.04 -6.09 8.74
CA ASN A 517 0.28 -4.77 8.15
C ASN A 517 -0.87 -3.79 8.49
N PRO A 518 -0.90 -3.21 9.68
CA PRO A 518 -2.02 -2.34 10.09
C PRO A 518 -2.13 -1.05 9.27
N GLY A 519 -1.17 -0.75 8.44
CA GLY A 519 -1.15 0.42 7.57
C GLY A 519 -1.87 0.23 6.24
N TYR A 520 -2.21 -0.98 5.80
CA TYR A 520 -3.07 -1.15 4.63
C TYR A 520 -4.49 -0.70 4.94
N TYR A 521 -5.10 0.04 4.02
CA TYR A 521 -6.46 0.56 4.19
C TYR A 521 -7.28 0.49 2.91
N GLY A 522 -8.60 0.77 3.03
CA GLY A 522 -9.51 0.85 1.90
C GLY A 522 -10.12 -0.49 1.48
N ASN A 523 -10.71 -0.51 0.30
CA ASN A 523 -11.45 -1.65 -0.22
C ASN A 523 -10.53 -2.57 -1.04
N LEU A 524 -10.20 -3.74 -0.49
CA LEU A 524 -9.39 -4.74 -1.20
C LEU A 524 -10.19 -5.41 -2.32
N VAL A 525 -9.66 -5.36 -3.53
CA VAL A 525 -10.20 -6.09 -4.70
C VAL A 525 -9.27 -7.26 -5.03
N LEU A 526 -9.80 -8.49 -4.92
CA LEU A 526 -9.06 -9.69 -5.29
C LEU A 526 -9.13 -9.89 -6.82
N PRO A 527 -8.00 -10.16 -7.51
CA PRO A 527 -7.97 -10.35 -8.96
C PRO A 527 -8.75 -11.58 -9.42
N ASP A 528 -9.47 -11.51 -10.54
CA ASP A 528 -10.27 -12.64 -11.06
C ASP A 528 -9.43 -13.88 -11.45
N LYS A 529 -8.13 -13.71 -11.71
CA LYS A 529 -7.20 -14.81 -12.01
C LYS A 529 -6.64 -15.51 -10.78
N LEU A 530 -6.99 -15.05 -9.58
CA LEU A 530 -6.46 -15.62 -8.35
C LEU A 530 -7.01 -17.04 -8.14
N GLU A 531 -6.10 -17.98 -7.91
CA GLU A 531 -6.39 -19.40 -7.75
C GLU A 531 -6.13 -19.89 -6.31
N TYR A 532 -5.23 -19.21 -5.59
CA TYR A 532 -4.82 -19.62 -4.24
C TYR A 532 -4.60 -18.42 -3.33
N ILE A 533 -5.10 -18.54 -2.10
CA ILE A 533 -4.87 -17.62 -0.98
C ILE A 533 -4.42 -18.49 0.21
N GLY A 534 -3.21 -18.28 0.69
CA GLY A 534 -2.60 -19.07 1.76
C GLY A 534 -3.17 -18.79 3.15
N ASP A 535 -2.74 -19.62 4.12
CA ASP A 535 -3.09 -19.40 5.53
C ASP A 535 -2.61 -18.03 5.99
N GLY A 536 -3.48 -17.31 6.70
CA GLY A 536 -3.15 -16.00 7.24
C GLY A 536 -2.82 -14.90 6.24
N ALA A 537 -3.08 -15.08 4.94
CA ALA A 537 -2.58 -14.21 3.87
C ALA A 537 -2.84 -12.72 4.10
N PHE A 538 -3.96 -12.34 4.74
CA PHE A 538 -4.34 -10.96 5.11
C PHE A 538 -4.66 -10.84 6.61
N CYS A 539 -4.16 -11.77 7.43
CA CYS A 539 -4.52 -11.83 8.85
C CYS A 539 -4.07 -10.55 9.59
N ASN A 540 -4.99 -10.00 10.40
CA ASN A 540 -4.80 -8.80 11.21
C ASN A 540 -4.60 -7.48 10.44
N ASP A 541 -5.03 -7.42 9.19
CA ASP A 541 -5.07 -6.19 8.39
C ASP A 541 -6.40 -5.45 8.66
N ASN A 542 -6.57 -4.95 9.86
CA ASN A 542 -7.82 -4.45 10.41
C ASN A 542 -8.35 -3.14 9.78
N ASN A 543 -7.56 -2.48 8.94
CA ASN A 543 -7.96 -1.27 8.19
C ASN A 543 -8.39 -1.58 6.74
N LEU A 544 -8.33 -2.83 6.28
CA LEU A 544 -8.97 -3.26 5.04
C LEU A 544 -10.49 -3.30 5.26
N THR A 545 -11.24 -2.54 4.48
CA THR A 545 -12.68 -2.32 4.69
C THR A 545 -13.51 -2.68 3.45
N GLY A 546 -14.83 -2.49 3.52
CA GLY A 546 -15.75 -2.72 2.39
C GLY A 546 -16.23 -4.16 2.27
N SER A 547 -16.68 -4.53 1.07
CA SER A 547 -17.20 -5.87 0.75
C SER A 547 -16.10 -6.76 0.18
N LEU A 548 -16.16 -8.05 0.46
CA LEU A 548 -15.19 -9.03 -0.03
C LEU A 548 -15.86 -9.99 -1.02
N LYS A 549 -15.32 -10.08 -2.23
CA LYS A 549 -15.71 -11.06 -3.24
C LYS A 549 -14.58 -12.06 -3.48
N ILE A 550 -14.87 -13.36 -3.32
CA ILE A 550 -13.88 -14.42 -3.58
C ILE A 550 -13.89 -14.78 -5.07
N PRO A 551 -12.72 -14.76 -5.75
CA PRO A 551 -12.60 -15.09 -7.18
C PRO A 551 -12.93 -16.55 -7.48
N GLN A 552 -13.44 -16.82 -8.68
CA GLN A 552 -13.89 -18.17 -9.12
C GLN A 552 -12.76 -19.23 -9.14
N GLY A 553 -11.51 -18.82 -9.24
CA GLY A 553 -10.33 -19.70 -9.18
C GLY A 553 -10.10 -20.30 -7.81
N VAL A 554 -10.43 -19.58 -6.73
CA VAL A 554 -10.20 -20.00 -5.34
C VAL A 554 -11.19 -21.07 -4.91
N LYS A 555 -10.73 -22.29 -4.65
CA LYS A 555 -11.57 -23.44 -4.26
C LYS A 555 -11.59 -23.69 -2.77
N THR A 556 -10.60 -23.21 -2.06
CA THR A 556 -10.45 -23.33 -0.60
C THR A 556 -10.12 -21.97 -0.03
N ILE A 557 -10.82 -21.57 1.02
CA ILE A 557 -10.44 -20.42 1.85
C ILE A 557 -9.66 -20.98 3.03
N ASN A 558 -8.37 -20.71 3.05
CA ASN A 558 -7.43 -21.32 3.98
C ASN A 558 -7.52 -20.72 5.40
N GLN A 559 -6.81 -21.35 6.34
CA GLN A 559 -6.86 -21.02 7.76
C GLN A 559 -6.49 -19.55 7.99
N ASN A 560 -7.32 -18.82 8.73
CA ASN A 560 -7.14 -17.39 9.06
C ASN A 560 -6.89 -16.46 7.87
N ALA A 561 -7.20 -16.88 6.65
CA ALA A 561 -6.82 -16.12 5.43
C ALA A 561 -7.23 -14.64 5.48
N PHE A 562 -8.38 -14.34 6.10
CA PHE A 562 -8.90 -12.99 6.32
C PHE A 562 -9.21 -12.70 7.80
N GLY A 563 -8.74 -13.54 8.73
CA GLY A 563 -9.01 -13.38 10.16
C GLY A 563 -8.51 -12.05 10.70
N GLY A 564 -9.34 -11.34 11.48
CA GLY A 564 -8.99 -10.04 12.09
C GLY A 564 -8.89 -8.88 11.09
N THR A 565 -9.39 -9.02 9.86
CA THR A 565 -9.50 -7.91 8.92
C THR A 565 -10.69 -7.00 9.22
N GLY A 566 -10.67 -5.77 8.72
CA GLY A 566 -11.72 -4.78 8.95
C GLY A 566 -12.86 -4.77 7.93
N PHE A 567 -13.03 -5.81 7.09
CA PHE A 567 -14.12 -5.86 6.12
C PHE A 567 -15.48 -5.72 6.81
N ASN A 568 -16.25 -4.70 6.45
CA ASN A 568 -17.50 -4.31 7.09
C ASN A 568 -18.70 -4.24 6.12
N GLY A 569 -18.51 -4.73 4.91
CA GLY A 569 -19.54 -4.88 3.88
C GLY A 569 -20.05 -6.32 3.77
N THR A 570 -20.43 -6.74 2.57
CA THR A 570 -20.96 -8.08 2.29
C THR A 570 -19.87 -9.07 1.87
N LEU A 571 -20.07 -10.35 2.16
CA LEU A 571 -19.24 -11.45 1.69
C LEU A 571 -19.90 -12.14 0.49
N GLN A 572 -19.18 -12.26 -0.63
CA GLN A 572 -19.63 -12.97 -1.81
C GLN A 572 -18.79 -14.21 -2.04
N LEU A 573 -19.40 -15.36 -1.78
CA LEU A 573 -18.87 -16.70 -2.02
C LEU A 573 -19.50 -17.30 -3.28
N HIS A 574 -18.80 -18.21 -3.96
CA HIS A 574 -19.30 -18.90 -5.13
C HIS A 574 -19.38 -20.42 -4.90
N ASP A 575 -20.25 -21.11 -5.63
CA ASP A 575 -20.51 -22.55 -5.48
C ASP A 575 -19.31 -23.47 -5.79
N GLY A 576 -18.23 -22.92 -6.36
CA GLY A 576 -16.99 -23.66 -6.58
C GLY A 576 -16.10 -23.84 -5.34
N ILE A 577 -16.42 -23.18 -4.23
CA ILE A 577 -15.70 -23.33 -2.96
C ILE A 577 -16.18 -24.63 -2.29
N THR A 578 -15.23 -25.47 -1.91
CA THR A 578 -15.51 -26.78 -1.27
C THR A 578 -15.10 -26.83 0.18
N SER A 579 -14.25 -25.91 0.63
CA SER A 579 -13.76 -25.84 2.01
C SER A 579 -13.55 -24.42 2.46
N ILE A 580 -13.97 -24.11 3.70
CA ILE A 580 -13.65 -22.87 4.41
C ILE A 580 -13.06 -23.30 5.75
N ASN A 581 -11.75 -23.06 5.91
CA ASN A 581 -10.97 -23.62 7.00
C ASN A 581 -11.05 -22.76 8.29
N GLN A 582 -10.41 -23.27 9.35
CA GLN A 582 -10.41 -22.66 10.68
C GLN A 582 -10.10 -21.16 10.63
N GLY A 583 -10.91 -20.35 11.30
CA GLY A 583 -10.70 -18.92 11.49
C GLY A 583 -10.71 -18.06 10.24
N ALA A 584 -11.09 -18.59 9.08
CA ALA A 584 -10.95 -17.92 7.78
C ALA A 584 -11.48 -16.47 7.76
N PHE A 585 -12.57 -16.19 8.50
CA PHE A 585 -13.17 -14.87 8.69
C PHE A 585 -13.38 -14.53 10.18
N ASN A 586 -12.58 -15.11 11.07
CA ASN A 586 -12.72 -14.88 12.51
C ASN A 586 -12.51 -13.41 12.87
N ASN A 587 -13.43 -12.82 13.64
CA ASN A 587 -13.44 -11.42 14.06
C ASN A 587 -13.39 -10.43 12.88
N VAL A 588 -14.10 -10.72 11.80
CA VAL A 588 -14.27 -9.83 10.64
C VAL A 588 -15.70 -9.28 10.67
N PRO A 589 -15.93 -7.95 10.76
CA PRO A 589 -17.27 -7.36 10.92
C PRO A 589 -18.10 -7.33 9.61
N LEU A 590 -18.07 -8.44 8.85
CA LEU A 590 -18.87 -8.66 7.64
C LEU A 590 -20.36 -8.65 7.96
N LYS A 591 -21.16 -8.04 7.08
CA LYS A 591 -22.58 -7.77 7.27
C LYS A 591 -23.45 -8.39 6.19
N GLY A 592 -24.78 -8.32 6.40
CA GLY A 592 -25.79 -8.79 5.46
C GLY A 592 -26.00 -10.29 5.53
N GLU A 593 -26.65 -10.86 4.52
CA GLU A 593 -26.93 -12.29 4.46
C GLU A 593 -25.66 -13.09 4.13
N LEU A 594 -25.46 -14.20 4.85
CA LEU A 594 -24.41 -15.16 4.56
C LEU A 594 -24.93 -16.27 3.64
N ASN A 595 -24.50 -16.24 2.38
CA ASN A 595 -24.82 -17.26 1.38
C ASN A 595 -23.67 -18.26 1.28
N LEU A 596 -23.81 -19.42 1.92
CA LEU A 596 -22.80 -20.48 1.89
C LEU A 596 -22.78 -21.22 0.54
N PRO A 597 -21.60 -21.63 0.04
CA PRO A 597 -21.45 -22.41 -1.19
C PRO A 597 -22.22 -23.72 -1.13
N LYS A 598 -22.93 -24.11 -2.21
CA LYS A 598 -23.76 -25.35 -2.24
C LYS A 598 -22.94 -26.63 -2.07
N ASN A 599 -21.66 -26.59 -2.47
CA ASN A 599 -20.76 -27.76 -2.42
C ASN A 599 -19.92 -27.83 -1.14
N LEU A 600 -20.21 -26.97 -0.16
CA LEU A 600 -19.47 -26.95 1.10
C LEU A 600 -19.85 -28.19 1.93
N THR A 601 -18.83 -28.94 2.35
CA THR A 601 -19.00 -30.15 3.14
C THR A 601 -18.72 -29.97 4.63
N SER A 602 -17.96 -28.93 4.99
CA SER A 602 -17.68 -28.61 6.39
C SER A 602 -17.44 -27.11 6.56
N VAL A 603 -17.78 -26.59 7.73
CA VAL A 603 -17.39 -25.28 8.22
C VAL A 603 -16.37 -25.49 9.34
N GLY A 604 -15.18 -24.92 9.20
CA GLY A 604 -14.08 -25.07 10.14
C GLY A 604 -14.33 -24.44 11.51
N GLU A 605 -13.42 -24.67 12.45
CA GLU A 605 -13.45 -24.03 13.77
C GLU A 605 -13.34 -22.51 13.64
N SER A 606 -14.18 -21.76 14.35
CA SER A 606 -14.20 -20.30 14.44
C SER A 606 -14.25 -19.57 13.08
N THR A 607 -14.70 -20.25 12.03
CA THR A 607 -14.65 -19.73 10.64
C THR A 607 -15.32 -18.37 10.48
N PHE A 608 -16.51 -18.19 11.04
CA PHE A 608 -17.29 -16.96 10.99
C PHE A 608 -17.56 -16.39 12.40
N ALA A 609 -16.74 -16.76 13.38
CA ALA A 609 -16.92 -16.26 14.73
C ALA A 609 -16.68 -14.74 14.81
N GLY A 610 -17.57 -14.02 15.52
CA GLY A 610 -17.45 -12.57 15.69
C GLY A 610 -17.71 -11.74 14.41
N CYS A 611 -18.43 -12.31 13.45
CA CYS A 611 -18.98 -11.57 12.32
C CYS A 611 -20.31 -10.88 12.69
N ASP A 612 -20.81 -9.99 11.82
CA ASP A 612 -22.07 -9.24 12.01
C ASP A 612 -23.13 -9.64 10.95
N PHE A 613 -23.16 -10.93 10.55
CA PHE A 613 -24.12 -11.42 9.58
C PHE A 613 -25.55 -11.38 10.13
N SER A 614 -26.52 -11.15 9.24
CA SER A 614 -27.94 -10.96 9.57
C SER A 614 -28.84 -11.77 8.63
N GLY A 615 -30.10 -11.98 9.05
CA GLY A 615 -31.06 -12.74 8.27
C GLY A 615 -31.03 -14.25 8.58
N GLU A 616 -31.71 -15.05 7.75
CA GLU A 616 -31.75 -16.49 7.90
C GLU A 616 -30.47 -17.14 7.36
N LEU A 617 -29.85 -18.00 8.16
CA LEU A 617 -28.70 -18.81 7.71
C LEU A 617 -29.19 -20.09 7.03
N LYS A 618 -28.91 -20.22 5.73
CA LYS A 618 -29.23 -21.42 4.95
C LYS A 618 -27.99 -22.30 4.84
N LEU A 619 -28.06 -23.49 5.44
CA LEU A 619 -26.98 -24.46 5.39
C LEU A 619 -27.06 -25.31 4.10
N PRO A 620 -25.92 -25.59 3.43
CA PRO A 620 -25.91 -26.40 2.21
C PRO A 620 -26.24 -27.85 2.50
N LYS A 621 -26.96 -28.54 1.58
CA LYS A 621 -27.44 -29.91 1.75
C LYS A 621 -26.32 -30.95 1.94
N GLY A 622 -25.11 -30.67 1.45
CA GLY A 622 -23.96 -31.56 1.57
C GLY A 622 -23.13 -31.37 2.85
N LEU A 623 -23.57 -30.51 3.77
CA LEU A 623 -22.80 -30.21 4.98
C LEU A 623 -22.82 -31.39 5.95
N VAL A 624 -21.65 -31.88 6.34
CA VAL A 624 -21.44 -33.03 7.24
C VAL A 624 -21.09 -32.58 8.66
N SER A 625 -20.34 -31.48 8.80
CA SER A 625 -19.90 -31.01 10.12
C SER A 625 -19.83 -29.49 10.22
N ILE A 626 -20.14 -28.99 11.42
CA ILE A 626 -19.96 -27.61 11.83
C ILE A 626 -18.96 -27.59 12.97
N GLY A 627 -17.85 -26.89 12.79
CA GLY A 627 -16.75 -26.82 13.74
C GLY A 627 -17.09 -26.04 15.01
N ARG A 628 -16.19 -26.10 15.97
CA ARG A 628 -16.24 -25.38 17.23
C ARG A 628 -16.30 -23.86 16.93
N ASN A 629 -17.18 -23.12 17.62
CA ASN A 629 -17.40 -21.68 17.47
C ASN A 629 -17.66 -21.19 16.04
N ALA A 630 -18.01 -22.05 15.11
CA ALA A 630 -18.03 -21.72 13.67
C ALA A 630 -18.82 -20.44 13.32
N PHE A 631 -19.92 -20.16 14.02
CA PHE A 631 -20.77 -18.97 13.86
C PHE A 631 -20.95 -18.18 15.16
N ALA A 632 -20.14 -18.43 16.18
CA ALA A 632 -20.29 -17.78 17.49
C ALA A 632 -20.28 -16.25 17.37
N GLY A 633 -21.17 -15.59 18.10
CA GLY A 633 -21.24 -14.12 18.14
C GLY A 633 -21.93 -13.44 16.97
N ASN A 634 -22.55 -14.16 16.05
CA ASN A 634 -23.39 -13.61 14.98
C ASN A 634 -24.80 -13.30 15.51
N TRP A 635 -24.91 -12.32 16.38
CA TRP A 635 -26.12 -12.02 17.16
C TRP A 635 -27.33 -11.56 16.34
N ARG A 636 -27.16 -11.26 15.03
CA ARG A 636 -28.21 -10.85 14.09
C ARG A 636 -28.70 -11.97 13.17
N LEU A 637 -28.14 -13.19 13.27
CA LEU A 637 -28.73 -14.36 12.60
C LEU A 637 -30.09 -14.65 13.25
N MET A 638 -31.14 -14.79 12.44
CA MET A 638 -32.51 -14.88 12.92
C MET A 638 -33.32 -15.98 12.23
N GLY A 639 -34.53 -16.23 12.76
CA GLY A 639 -35.51 -17.13 12.19
C GLY A 639 -35.19 -18.60 12.44
N THR A 640 -35.54 -19.48 11.48
CA THR A 640 -35.39 -20.92 11.60
C THR A 640 -34.04 -21.39 11.08
N LEU A 641 -33.27 -22.07 11.92
CA LEU A 641 -32.04 -22.76 11.53
C LEU A 641 -32.34 -24.26 11.29
N GLU A 642 -32.44 -24.61 10.01
CA GLU A 642 -32.65 -25.98 9.58
C GLU A 642 -31.33 -26.64 9.19
N PHE A 643 -30.98 -27.73 9.87
CA PHE A 643 -29.78 -28.51 9.62
C PHE A 643 -30.05 -29.59 8.56
N PRO A 644 -29.13 -29.77 7.56
CA PRO A 644 -29.35 -30.70 6.46
C PRO A 644 -29.29 -32.18 6.90
N ASP A 645 -29.99 -33.04 6.15
CA ASP A 645 -30.09 -34.49 6.41
C ASP A 645 -28.74 -35.20 6.24
N GLY A 646 -27.66 -34.75 6.23
CA GLY A 646 -26.32 -35.35 6.20
C GLY A 646 -25.43 -34.87 7.35
N LEU A 647 -25.92 -33.94 8.14
CA LEU A 647 -25.12 -33.34 9.20
C LEU A 647 -24.94 -34.35 10.36
N GLU A 648 -23.71 -34.66 10.71
CA GLU A 648 -23.32 -35.61 11.74
C GLU A 648 -22.95 -34.94 13.07
N SER A 649 -22.37 -33.73 13.05
CA SER A 649 -21.86 -33.07 14.27
C SER A 649 -21.95 -31.57 14.26
N ILE A 650 -22.25 -31.01 15.44
CA ILE A 650 -22.18 -29.58 15.74
C ILE A 650 -21.18 -29.38 16.89
N GLY A 651 -20.15 -28.58 16.68
CA GLY A 651 -19.09 -28.33 17.66
C GLY A 651 -19.53 -27.49 18.87
N ALA A 652 -18.72 -27.50 19.92
CA ALA A 652 -18.90 -26.67 21.08
C ALA A 652 -18.90 -25.16 20.68
N GLY A 653 -19.82 -24.40 21.24
CA GLY A 653 -19.93 -22.95 20.95
C GLY A 653 -20.34 -22.59 19.51
N ALA A 654 -20.69 -23.56 18.65
CA ALA A 654 -20.85 -23.33 17.21
C ALA A 654 -21.77 -22.17 16.84
N PHE A 655 -22.84 -21.94 17.61
CA PHE A 655 -23.79 -20.84 17.48
C PHE A 655 -23.90 -19.98 18.76
N ALA A 656 -22.98 -20.13 19.70
CA ALA A 656 -23.04 -19.38 20.95
C ALA A 656 -23.19 -17.89 20.71
N ASN A 657 -24.11 -17.22 21.44
CA ASN A 657 -24.46 -15.81 21.31
C ASN A 657 -25.09 -15.41 19.95
N CYS A 658 -25.76 -16.33 19.24
CA CYS A 658 -26.59 -16.04 18.07
C CYS A 658 -28.05 -15.74 18.51
N ARG A 659 -28.24 -14.70 19.27
CA ARG A 659 -29.40 -14.40 20.13
C ARG A 659 -30.77 -14.25 19.44
N SER A 660 -30.81 -14.19 18.12
CA SER A 660 -32.03 -13.95 17.33
C SER A 660 -32.50 -15.18 16.56
N ILE A 661 -31.86 -16.35 16.73
CA ILE A 661 -32.35 -17.65 16.20
C ILE A 661 -33.58 -18.05 17.01
N GLU A 662 -34.67 -18.42 16.31
CA GLU A 662 -35.98 -18.67 16.91
C GLU A 662 -36.32 -20.14 16.98
N GLN A 663 -35.96 -20.92 15.96
CA GLN A 663 -36.26 -22.33 15.86
C GLN A 663 -35.07 -23.12 15.36
N LEU A 664 -34.84 -24.31 15.93
CA LEU A 664 -33.86 -25.29 15.46
C LEU A 664 -34.56 -26.52 14.91
N ILE A 665 -34.16 -26.99 13.72
CA ILE A 665 -34.65 -28.26 13.15
C ILE A 665 -33.45 -29.16 12.90
N PHE A 666 -33.33 -30.21 13.70
CA PHE A 666 -32.24 -31.20 13.63
C PHE A 666 -32.59 -32.41 12.76
N PRO A 667 -31.63 -32.88 11.90
CA PRO A 667 -31.82 -34.06 11.08
C PRO A 667 -31.67 -35.38 11.89
N GLU A 668 -32.12 -36.48 11.31
CA GLU A 668 -31.92 -37.81 11.88
C GLU A 668 -30.44 -38.22 11.93
N SER A 669 -29.63 -37.76 11.00
CA SER A 669 -28.20 -38.07 10.90
C SER A 669 -27.34 -37.46 12.05
N LEU A 670 -27.86 -36.50 12.79
CA LEU A 670 -27.09 -35.80 13.81
C LEU A 670 -26.72 -36.70 14.98
N SER A 671 -25.44 -36.97 15.13
CA SER A 671 -24.91 -37.88 16.16
C SER A 671 -24.48 -37.16 17.44
N SER A 672 -24.03 -35.88 17.34
CA SER A 672 -23.52 -35.14 18.49
C SER A 672 -23.71 -33.62 18.41
N ILE A 673 -24.03 -33.02 19.58
CA ILE A 673 -24.02 -31.56 19.81
C ILE A 673 -23.02 -31.26 20.93
N GLY A 674 -22.04 -30.43 20.65
CA GLY A 674 -20.86 -30.23 21.48
C GLY A 674 -21.05 -29.29 22.66
N TYR A 675 -20.21 -29.49 23.68
CA TYR A 675 -20.01 -28.61 24.83
C TYR A 675 -18.55 -28.65 25.26
N GLU A 676 -18.02 -27.51 25.68
CA GLU A 676 -16.64 -27.37 26.17
C GLU A 676 -16.63 -26.89 27.63
N PRO A 677 -16.38 -27.79 28.61
CA PRO A 677 -16.45 -27.47 30.04
C PRO A 677 -15.49 -26.38 30.49
N THR A 678 -14.37 -26.21 29.80
CA THR A 678 -13.34 -25.20 30.14
C THR A 678 -13.81 -23.75 29.94
N TRP A 679 -14.90 -23.54 29.19
CA TRP A 679 -15.47 -22.23 28.93
C TRP A 679 -16.71 -21.91 29.76
N GLY A 680 -17.04 -22.71 30.76
CA GLY A 680 -18.20 -22.52 31.62
C GLY A 680 -19.52 -22.48 30.84
N ASP A 681 -20.39 -21.53 31.18
CA ASP A 681 -21.71 -21.39 30.55
C ASP A 681 -21.67 -21.04 29.06
N ASN A 682 -20.55 -20.53 28.56
CA ASN A 682 -20.36 -20.15 27.14
C ASN A 682 -19.86 -21.31 26.27
N GLY A 683 -19.62 -22.51 26.85
CA GLY A 683 -19.08 -23.66 26.12
C GLY A 683 -20.11 -24.46 25.35
N GLY A 684 -21.40 -24.18 25.46
CA GLY A 684 -22.47 -24.88 24.77
C GLY A 684 -22.62 -24.48 23.31
N ALA A 685 -22.96 -25.42 22.44
CA ALA A 685 -23.14 -25.18 21.00
C ALA A 685 -24.12 -24.04 20.69
N PHE A 686 -25.13 -23.85 21.54
CA PHE A 686 -26.16 -22.79 21.47
C PHE A 686 -26.18 -21.94 22.74
N ALA A 687 -25.05 -21.76 23.40
CA ALA A 687 -24.99 -21.02 24.66
C ALA A 687 -25.40 -19.55 24.48
N ASN A 688 -26.27 -19.06 25.41
CA ASN A 688 -26.78 -17.69 25.42
C ASN A 688 -27.65 -17.28 24.20
N ASP A 689 -28.29 -18.25 23.54
CA ASP A 689 -29.20 -18.03 22.42
C ASP A 689 -30.65 -17.91 22.93
N PHE A 690 -30.93 -16.81 23.65
CA PHE A 690 -32.21 -16.55 24.35
C PHE A 690 -33.42 -16.45 23.42
N GLY A 691 -33.24 -16.38 22.10
CA GLY A 691 -34.30 -16.34 21.11
C GLY A 691 -34.95 -17.68 20.80
N ILE A 692 -34.27 -18.79 21.12
CA ILE A 692 -34.73 -20.12 20.76
C ILE A 692 -35.98 -20.53 21.61
N TYR A 693 -37.13 -20.66 20.95
CA TYR A 693 -38.39 -21.09 21.59
C TYR A 693 -38.90 -22.43 21.05
N SER A 694 -38.28 -22.99 19.99
CA SER A 694 -38.70 -24.24 19.37
C SER A 694 -37.52 -25.11 18.93
N ILE A 695 -37.52 -26.36 19.29
CA ILE A 695 -36.55 -27.37 18.83
C ILE A 695 -37.32 -28.56 18.24
N VAL A 696 -37.05 -28.88 16.98
CA VAL A 696 -37.66 -30.04 16.29
C VAL A 696 -36.56 -31.05 15.95
N CYS A 697 -36.73 -32.28 16.35
CA CYS A 697 -35.84 -33.40 15.98
C CYS A 697 -36.58 -34.32 15.02
N ARG A 698 -36.00 -34.63 13.86
CA ARG A 698 -36.61 -35.53 12.85
C ARG A 698 -36.29 -36.98 13.10
N GLY A 699 -35.26 -37.30 13.88
CA GLY A 699 -34.86 -38.67 14.21
C GLY A 699 -35.59 -39.25 15.39
N GLU A 700 -35.79 -40.58 15.38
CA GLU A 700 -36.35 -41.34 16.50
C GLU A 700 -35.38 -41.47 17.69
N VAL A 701 -34.07 -41.43 17.41
CA VAL A 701 -32.99 -41.45 18.41
C VAL A 701 -32.40 -40.07 18.52
N PRO A 702 -32.48 -39.39 19.66
CA PRO A 702 -31.88 -38.07 19.82
C PRO A 702 -30.34 -38.13 19.71
N ALA A 703 -29.76 -37.12 19.09
CA ALA A 703 -28.32 -36.91 19.08
C ALA A 703 -27.74 -36.93 20.51
N ARG A 704 -26.50 -37.38 20.66
CA ARG A 704 -25.78 -37.24 21.93
C ARG A 704 -25.58 -35.76 22.25
N VAL A 705 -26.40 -35.21 23.10
CA VAL A 705 -26.29 -33.85 23.59
C VAL A 705 -25.39 -33.82 24.80
N LEU A 706 -24.25 -33.15 24.74
CA LEU A 706 -23.39 -32.95 25.91
C LEU A 706 -24.06 -32.00 26.90
N SER A 707 -23.95 -32.27 28.20
CA SER A 707 -24.46 -31.42 29.27
C SER A 707 -23.92 -29.99 29.11
N GLY A 708 -24.82 -29.01 29.03
CA GLY A 708 -24.46 -27.62 28.82
C GLY A 708 -24.50 -27.12 27.36
N ALA A 709 -24.80 -27.99 26.37
CA ALA A 709 -24.89 -27.58 24.97
C ALA A 709 -25.90 -26.43 24.72
N PHE A 710 -26.90 -26.28 25.57
CA PHE A 710 -27.95 -25.27 25.55
C PHE A 710 -27.94 -24.37 26.80
N ASN A 711 -26.78 -24.10 27.41
CA ASN A 711 -26.72 -23.23 28.58
C ASN A 711 -27.22 -21.83 28.25
N GLY A 712 -28.19 -21.32 29.01
CA GLY A 712 -28.75 -19.99 28.81
C GLY A 712 -29.67 -19.86 27.58
N VAL A 713 -30.30 -20.93 27.14
CA VAL A 713 -31.34 -20.95 26.09
C VAL A 713 -32.71 -20.87 26.73
#